data_695c07e7abbcf6c3af3bebff59756e8a
#
_entry.id   695c07e7abbcf6c3af3bebff59756e8a
#
_cell.length_a   1.000
_cell.length_b   1.000
_cell.length_c   1.000
_cell.angle_alpha   90.00
_cell.angle_beta   90.00
_cell.angle_gamma   90.00
#
_symmetry.space_group_name_H-M   'P 1'
#
loop_
_entity.id
_entity.type
_entity.pdbx_description
1 polymer ?
#
loop_
_entity_poly.entity_id
_entity_poly.type
_entity_poly.pdbx_seq_one_letter_code
_entity_poly.pdbx_strand_id
1 'polypeptide(L)'
;VIFRVPNAEPARYVTADEYLSGNVREKLTVAEIAAKQDPSLSVNVEALKQVIPKDLPASEIAVRLGTTWIPQEDIQQFVMELLTPSQHARGRIKVRYTPYNGDWFIENKTSDYGNVKADSTYGTKRASAYRIIEDTLNLKDTRIFDYVYDEHGNKKAVFNHKETTAAQAKQEVIKQAFQDWIWKDPERRNRLVRYYNDTFNSIRTREYDGSHITFGGISPEIQLRPHQVNAIAHILYGGNTLLAHKVGAGKTFEMVAAAQESKRLGLCNKSMFVVPNHLVGQWASEYLRLYPSANILVTTKQDFETANRKKFCSRIATGDYDAVIIGHSQFEKIQMSVERQYEQLQKQLDDIEHGIEDVQKSNGEQFTVKQLMKTRKAIEQKLKKLNDTKRKDNVIDFEQLGVDRLFIDESHFYKNLYLYTKMRNVGGIAQTEAQKSSDLFMKCRYLDEITGNRGTIFATGTPISNSMVEMYSVQRYLQYDTLVRNGLQHFDSWASTFGETITALELAPEGTNYRAKTRFAKFYNLPELMLMFREVADIQTADMLKLPVPKVNYHNIKTKPSEIQIEMVASLAKRAEKIRARLVEPQVDNMLKVTNDGRKLALDQRMIDPMLPDDPESKVNTCIDNVHRIWEEHADTKAAQLIFCDLSTP
;
A
#
# COMPACT_ATOMS: atom_id res chain seq x y z
N VAL A 1 -14.76 30.88 -14.88
CA VAL A 1 -13.48 31.64 -14.99
C VAL A 1 -12.41 30.69 -15.54
N ILE A 2 -11.61 31.19 -16.49
CA ILE A 2 -10.52 30.45 -17.15
C ILE A 2 -9.20 31.14 -16.81
N PHE A 3 -8.20 30.36 -16.44
CA PHE A 3 -6.85 30.83 -16.14
C PHE A 3 -5.87 30.38 -17.21
N ARG A 4 -4.94 31.25 -17.61
CA ARG A 4 -3.80 30.92 -18.45
C ARG A 4 -2.73 30.26 -17.57
N VAL A 5 -2.24 29.10 -17.98
CA VAL A 5 -1.15 28.41 -17.27
C VAL A 5 0.16 29.12 -17.57
N PRO A 6 0.91 29.59 -16.56
CA PRO A 6 2.20 30.23 -16.77
C PRO A 6 3.19 29.31 -17.49
N ASN A 7 4.03 29.86 -18.34
CA ASN A 7 5.13 29.17 -19.04
C ASN A 7 4.71 27.97 -19.91
N ALA A 8 3.43 27.83 -20.27
CA ALA A 8 2.98 26.79 -21.20
C ALA A 8 3.14 27.23 -22.66
N GLU A 9 3.84 26.42 -23.45
CA GLU A 9 3.98 26.59 -24.91
C GLU A 9 3.51 25.32 -25.64
N PRO A 10 2.46 25.38 -26.46
CA PRO A 10 1.61 26.56 -26.72
C PRO A 10 0.79 27.00 -25.50
N ALA A 11 0.29 28.23 -25.50
CA ALA A 11 -0.49 28.79 -24.38
C ALA A 11 -1.66 27.86 -23.99
N ARG A 12 -1.66 27.41 -22.75
CA ARG A 12 -2.68 26.52 -22.19
C ARG A 12 -3.61 27.31 -21.28
N TYR A 13 -4.91 27.05 -21.43
CA TYR A 13 -5.94 27.62 -20.57
C TYR A 13 -6.68 26.50 -19.84
N VAL A 14 -6.95 26.71 -18.56
CA VAL A 14 -7.63 25.73 -17.71
C VAL A 14 -8.75 26.40 -16.90
N THR A 15 -9.71 25.61 -16.47
CA THR A 15 -10.83 26.07 -15.63
C THR A 15 -10.35 26.43 -14.22
N ALA A 16 -11.14 27.22 -13.49
CA ALA A 16 -10.81 27.64 -12.13
C ALA A 16 -10.66 26.45 -11.17
N ASP A 17 -11.50 25.43 -11.30
CA ASP A 17 -11.46 24.22 -10.48
C ASP A 17 -10.14 23.43 -10.71
N GLU A 18 -9.62 23.41 -11.94
CA GLU A 18 -8.34 22.80 -12.26
C GLU A 18 -7.15 23.67 -11.80
N TYR A 19 -7.22 24.99 -12.07
CA TYR A 19 -6.10 25.88 -11.76
C TYR A 19 -5.89 26.05 -10.26
N LEU A 20 -7.00 26.24 -9.52
CA LEU A 20 -7.00 26.55 -8.09
C LEU A 20 -7.06 25.28 -7.20
N SER A 21 -6.62 24.13 -7.70
CA SER A 21 -6.55 22.85 -6.99
C SER A 21 -5.19 22.18 -7.20
N GLY A 22 -4.96 21.02 -6.58
CA GLY A 22 -3.66 20.36 -6.53
C GLY A 22 -2.65 21.10 -5.67
N ASN A 23 -1.37 21.09 -6.03
CA ASN A 23 -0.32 21.82 -5.28
C ASN A 23 -0.42 23.33 -5.55
N VAL A 24 -1.29 24.02 -4.81
CA VAL A 24 -1.56 25.45 -4.97
C VAL A 24 -0.39 26.34 -4.52
N ARG A 25 0.48 25.87 -3.62
CA ARG A 25 1.66 26.64 -3.17
C ARG A 25 2.73 26.69 -4.28
N GLU A 26 3.01 25.58 -4.90
CA GLU A 26 3.91 25.49 -6.06
C GLU A 26 3.39 26.36 -7.21
N LYS A 27 2.07 26.24 -7.51
CA LYS A 27 1.42 27.07 -8.54
C LYS A 27 1.52 28.55 -8.21
N LEU A 28 1.41 28.97 -6.95
CA LEU A 28 1.57 30.35 -6.55
C LEU A 28 2.99 30.83 -6.81
N THR A 29 4.01 30.07 -6.41
CA THR A 29 5.42 30.42 -6.63
C THR A 29 5.70 30.61 -8.13
N VAL A 30 5.21 29.69 -8.97
CA VAL A 30 5.35 29.81 -10.43
C VAL A 30 4.61 31.03 -10.97
N ALA A 31 3.39 31.29 -10.49
CA ALA A 31 2.59 32.45 -10.92
C ALA A 31 3.23 33.78 -10.51
N GLU A 32 3.79 33.88 -9.30
CA GLU A 32 4.50 35.09 -8.82
C GLU A 32 5.75 35.40 -9.65
N ILE A 33 6.50 34.36 -10.05
CA ILE A 33 7.66 34.52 -10.94
C ILE A 33 7.22 35.00 -12.33
N ALA A 34 6.19 34.36 -12.89
CA ALA A 34 5.67 34.69 -14.20
C ALA A 34 5.01 36.08 -14.27
N ALA A 35 4.31 36.50 -13.20
CA ALA A 35 3.67 37.81 -13.11
C ALA A 35 4.67 38.97 -13.09
N LYS A 36 5.93 38.74 -12.70
CA LYS A 36 7.01 39.74 -12.81
C LYS A 36 7.38 40.02 -14.28
N GLN A 37 7.20 39.03 -15.15
CA GLN A 37 7.49 39.12 -16.58
C GLN A 37 6.25 39.54 -17.40
N ASP A 38 5.08 38.98 -17.02
CA ASP A 38 3.77 39.28 -17.65
C ASP A 38 2.77 39.71 -16.55
N PRO A 39 2.55 41.03 -16.38
CA PRO A 39 1.61 41.54 -15.36
C PRO A 39 0.15 41.07 -15.54
N SER A 40 -0.24 40.57 -16.70
CA SER A 40 -1.59 39.99 -16.91
C SER A 40 -1.84 38.77 -16.03
N LEU A 41 -0.78 38.09 -15.59
CA LEU A 41 -0.85 36.93 -14.70
C LEU A 41 -1.02 37.28 -13.20
N SER A 42 -1.10 38.56 -12.85
CA SER A 42 -1.40 39.00 -11.47
C SER A 42 -2.74 38.45 -10.98
N VAL A 43 -3.74 38.29 -11.85
CA VAL A 43 -5.02 37.68 -11.54
C VAL A 43 -4.86 36.23 -11.04
N ASN A 44 -3.91 35.49 -11.60
CA ASN A 44 -3.58 34.12 -11.18
C ASN A 44 -3.03 34.12 -9.73
N VAL A 45 -2.14 35.07 -9.43
CA VAL A 45 -1.52 35.22 -8.08
C VAL A 45 -2.59 35.54 -7.05
N GLU A 46 -3.47 36.51 -7.32
CA GLU A 46 -4.55 36.91 -6.42
C GLU A 46 -5.52 35.74 -6.14
N ALA A 47 -5.93 35.03 -7.19
CA ALA A 47 -6.82 33.88 -7.06
C ALA A 47 -6.20 32.74 -6.27
N LEU A 48 -4.91 32.43 -6.51
CA LEU A 48 -4.20 31.39 -5.74
C LEU A 48 -4.03 31.77 -4.28
N LYS A 49 -3.73 33.03 -3.94
CA LYS A 49 -3.62 33.50 -2.54
C LYS A 49 -4.90 33.30 -1.75
N GLN A 50 -6.07 33.34 -2.38
CA GLN A 50 -7.36 33.11 -1.73
C GLN A 50 -7.63 31.65 -1.36
N VAL A 51 -6.94 30.72 -2.02
CA VAL A 51 -7.22 29.28 -1.88
C VAL A 51 -6.09 28.48 -1.23
N ILE A 52 -4.99 29.14 -0.88
CA ILE A 52 -3.88 28.50 -0.17
C ILE A 52 -4.35 27.99 1.20
N PRO A 53 -4.04 26.74 1.55
CA PRO A 53 -4.28 26.21 2.88
C PRO A 53 -3.60 27.09 3.95
N LYS A 54 -4.30 27.31 5.07
CA LYS A 54 -3.73 28.04 6.21
C LYS A 54 -2.48 27.31 6.71
N ASP A 55 -1.43 28.09 7.04
CA ASP A 55 -0.21 27.50 7.60
C ASP A 55 -0.49 26.81 8.93
N LEU A 56 0.01 25.59 9.05
CA LEU A 56 0.01 24.83 10.29
C LEU A 56 1.13 25.33 11.18
N PRO A 57 0.86 25.67 12.45
CA PRO A 57 1.89 26.01 13.42
C PRO A 57 2.66 24.77 13.86
N ALA A 58 3.82 24.93 14.46
CA ALA A 58 4.65 23.82 14.96
C ALA A 58 3.90 22.86 15.91
N SER A 59 2.92 23.37 16.67
CA SER A 59 2.11 22.58 17.59
C SER A 59 1.15 21.58 16.90
N GLU A 60 0.84 21.81 15.64
CA GLU A 60 -0.05 20.93 14.84
C GLU A 60 0.74 19.98 13.93
N ILE A 61 2.06 20.17 13.83
CA ILE A 61 2.95 19.32 13.02
C ILE A 61 3.57 18.24 13.89
N ALA A 62 3.14 16.98 13.69
CA ALA A 62 3.74 15.87 14.40
C ALA A 62 5.08 15.47 13.76
N VAL A 63 6.14 15.55 14.55
CA VAL A 63 7.51 15.18 14.13
C VAL A 63 8.08 14.13 15.07
N ARG A 64 8.75 13.14 14.50
CA ARG A 64 9.41 12.07 15.26
C ARG A 64 10.86 11.92 14.84
N LEU A 65 11.67 11.39 15.74
CA LEU A 65 13.03 11.01 15.41
C LEU A 65 13.02 9.90 14.34
N GLY A 66 13.68 10.14 13.22
CA GLY A 66 13.68 9.26 12.05
C GLY A 66 12.78 9.73 10.89
N THR A 67 12.04 10.82 11.06
CA THR A 67 11.28 11.45 9.98
C THR A 67 12.23 11.99 8.92
N THR A 68 12.10 11.52 7.68
CA THR A 68 13.11 11.73 6.63
C THR A 68 13.12 13.12 6.00
N TRP A 69 12.05 13.90 6.21
CA TRP A 69 12.03 15.29 5.75
C TRP A 69 12.79 16.27 6.69
N ILE A 70 13.20 15.81 7.88
CA ILE A 70 14.07 16.59 8.76
C ILE A 70 15.50 16.49 8.22
N PRO A 71 16.19 17.64 7.99
CA PRO A 71 17.57 17.65 7.52
C PRO A 71 18.52 16.89 8.45
N GLN A 72 19.49 16.20 7.87
CA GLN A 72 20.49 15.46 8.67
C GLN A 72 21.30 16.34 9.61
N GLU A 73 21.48 17.60 9.25
CA GLU A 73 22.18 18.61 10.06
C GLU A 73 21.43 18.88 11.38
N ASP A 74 20.10 18.93 11.36
CA ASP A 74 19.29 19.09 12.57
C ASP A 74 19.38 17.84 13.46
N ILE A 75 19.37 16.66 12.87
CA ILE A 75 19.56 15.39 13.61
C ILE A 75 20.98 15.35 14.20
N GLN A 76 21.98 15.76 13.43
CA GLN A 76 23.36 15.88 13.92
C GLN A 76 23.45 16.83 15.14
N GLN A 77 22.80 17.99 15.04
CA GLN A 77 22.77 18.98 16.13
C GLN A 77 22.08 18.38 17.37
N PHE A 78 20.94 17.72 17.20
CA PHE A 78 20.25 17.03 18.29
C PHE A 78 21.15 16.03 19.01
N VAL A 79 21.85 15.17 18.27
CA VAL A 79 22.75 14.17 18.85
C VAL A 79 23.87 14.84 19.64
N MET A 80 24.45 15.93 19.09
CA MET A 80 25.54 16.67 19.75
C MET A 80 25.09 17.37 21.02
N GLU A 81 23.90 17.95 21.05
CA GLU A 81 23.34 18.62 22.23
C GLU A 81 22.87 17.65 23.30
N LEU A 82 22.23 16.54 22.90
CA LEU A 82 21.73 15.51 23.81
C LEU A 82 22.88 14.81 24.55
N LEU A 83 23.85 14.32 23.80
CA LEU A 83 24.91 13.47 24.32
C LEU A 83 26.16 14.23 24.75
N THR A 84 26.33 15.49 24.30
CA THR A 84 27.50 16.36 24.63
C THR A 84 28.83 15.58 24.54
N PRO A 85 29.18 15.03 23.36
CA PRO A 85 30.40 14.24 23.21
C PRO A 85 31.67 15.05 23.52
N SER A 86 32.74 14.36 23.86
CA SER A 86 34.05 14.94 24.07
C SER A 86 34.53 15.73 22.85
N GLN A 87 35.40 16.73 23.04
CA GLN A 87 35.88 17.56 21.94
C GLN A 87 36.53 16.75 20.81
N HIS A 88 37.23 15.67 21.15
CA HIS A 88 37.83 14.74 20.21
C HIS A 88 36.81 13.93 19.43
N ALA A 89 35.73 13.45 20.06
CA ALA A 89 34.69 12.69 19.46
C ALA A 89 33.74 13.56 18.62
N ARG A 90 33.50 14.80 19.02
CA ARG A 90 32.57 15.74 18.38
C ARG A 90 32.86 16.01 16.91
N GLY A 91 34.13 16.06 16.53
CA GLY A 91 34.54 16.25 15.12
C GLY A 91 34.46 14.96 14.27
N ARG A 92 34.38 13.79 14.90
CA ARG A 92 34.40 12.48 14.23
C ARG A 92 33.01 11.89 14.06
N ILE A 93 32.14 12.05 15.03
CA ILE A 93 30.77 11.52 15.00
C ILE A 93 29.95 12.32 13.99
N LYS A 94 29.42 11.63 12.98
CA LYS A 94 28.57 12.25 11.95
C LYS A 94 27.30 11.44 11.76
N VAL A 95 26.16 12.13 11.67
CA VAL A 95 24.88 11.55 11.26
C VAL A 95 24.77 11.68 9.76
N ARG A 96 24.45 10.58 9.10
CA ARG A 96 24.27 10.48 7.64
C ARG A 96 22.91 9.92 7.30
N TYR A 97 22.32 10.45 6.25
CA TYR A 97 21.12 9.93 5.63
C TYR A 97 21.39 9.54 4.18
N THR A 98 20.97 8.35 3.77
CA THR A 98 21.12 7.86 2.41
C THR A 98 19.77 7.83 1.72
N PRO A 99 19.50 8.73 0.75
CA PRO A 99 18.19 8.81 0.06
C PRO A 99 17.81 7.56 -0.74
N TYR A 100 18.78 6.79 -1.22
CA TYR A 100 18.55 5.61 -2.07
C TYR A 100 17.83 4.46 -1.36
N ASN A 101 18.10 4.26 -0.09
CA ASN A 101 17.48 3.21 0.72
C ASN A 101 16.78 3.75 1.96
N GLY A 102 16.85 5.07 2.19
CA GLY A 102 16.26 5.75 3.35
C GLY A 102 16.97 5.40 4.66
N ASP A 103 18.26 4.99 4.64
CA ASP A 103 19.02 4.60 5.82
C ASP A 103 19.65 5.78 6.54
N TRP A 104 19.61 5.71 7.88
CA TRP A 104 20.34 6.61 8.76
C TRP A 104 21.52 5.88 9.41
N PHE A 105 22.66 6.55 9.48
CA PHE A 105 23.88 6.04 10.11
C PHE A 105 24.48 7.07 11.03
N ILE A 106 25.08 6.59 12.12
CA ILE A 106 25.94 7.41 12.99
C ILE A 106 27.36 6.87 12.85
N GLU A 107 28.22 7.62 12.15
CA GLU A 107 29.62 7.27 11.96
C GLU A 107 30.42 7.44 13.25
N ASN A 108 31.44 6.61 13.43
CA ASN A 108 32.40 6.69 14.54
C ASN A 108 31.77 6.71 15.94
N LYS A 109 30.64 6.07 16.13
CA LYS A 109 29.89 6.02 17.40
C LYS A 109 30.67 5.46 18.60
N THR A 110 31.76 4.74 18.34
CA THR A 110 32.67 4.20 19.37
C THR A 110 33.75 5.18 19.79
N SER A 111 33.90 6.33 19.12
CA SER A 111 34.96 7.31 19.44
C SER A 111 34.72 8.12 20.72
N ASP A 112 33.48 8.09 21.24
CA ASP A 112 33.06 8.80 22.46
C ASP A 112 32.99 7.83 23.66
N TYR A 113 34.06 7.09 23.87
CA TYR A 113 34.15 6.11 24.95
C TYR A 113 34.15 6.81 26.33
N GLY A 114 33.37 6.23 27.27
CA GLY A 114 33.28 6.73 28.64
C GLY A 114 32.36 7.94 28.86
N ASN A 115 31.57 8.31 27.86
CA ASN A 115 30.54 9.32 27.98
C ASN A 115 29.36 8.81 28.81
N VAL A 116 29.18 9.29 30.03
CA VAL A 116 28.11 8.90 30.94
C VAL A 116 26.72 9.09 30.34
N LYS A 117 26.50 10.16 29.56
CA LYS A 117 25.23 10.37 28.86
C LYS A 117 24.98 9.29 27.81
N ALA A 118 26.00 8.89 27.06
CA ALA A 118 25.88 7.88 26.02
C ALA A 118 25.75 6.46 26.57
N ASP A 119 26.45 6.15 27.67
CA ASP A 119 26.55 4.78 28.18
C ASP A 119 25.56 4.44 29.31
N SER A 120 24.97 5.48 29.97
CA SER A 120 24.13 5.31 31.14
C SER A 120 22.84 6.14 31.12
N THR A 121 22.93 7.47 30.90
CA THR A 121 21.74 8.33 30.96
C THR A 121 20.75 8.00 29.86
N TYR A 122 21.21 7.97 28.60
CA TYR A 122 20.42 7.68 27.41
C TYR A 122 20.75 6.31 26.78
N GLY A 123 21.74 5.61 27.32
CA GLY A 123 22.16 4.26 26.95
C GLY A 123 22.02 3.25 28.06
N THR A 124 22.45 2.03 27.78
CA THR A 124 22.59 0.91 28.71
C THR A 124 23.99 0.31 28.55
N LYS A 125 24.41 -0.55 29.49
CA LYS A 125 25.67 -1.31 29.40
C LYS A 125 25.80 -2.15 28.10
N ARG A 126 24.65 -2.52 27.48
CA ARG A 126 24.59 -3.40 26.31
C ARG A 126 24.27 -2.64 25.01
N ALA A 127 23.78 -1.42 25.10
CA ALA A 127 23.47 -0.56 23.94
C ALA A 127 23.76 0.90 24.31
N SER A 128 24.74 1.50 23.63
CA SER A 128 25.02 2.93 23.79
C SER A 128 23.86 3.77 23.22
N ALA A 129 23.71 5.01 23.69
CA ALA A 129 22.73 5.94 23.16
C ALA A 129 22.85 6.14 21.64
N TYR A 130 24.06 6.17 21.10
CA TYR A 130 24.29 6.27 19.65
C TYR A 130 23.63 5.12 18.87
N ARG A 131 23.74 3.89 19.37
CA ARG A 131 23.06 2.73 18.78
C ARG A 131 21.54 2.84 18.90
N ILE A 132 21.05 3.26 20.08
CA ILE A 132 19.60 3.40 20.31
C ILE A 132 19.02 4.50 19.41
N ILE A 133 19.74 5.64 19.24
CA ILE A 133 19.34 6.72 18.32
C ILE A 133 19.33 6.20 16.87
N GLU A 134 20.36 5.49 16.44
CA GLU A 134 20.44 4.95 15.09
C GLU A 134 19.33 3.91 14.82
N ASP A 135 19.02 3.04 15.79
CA ASP A 135 17.87 2.14 15.70
C ASP A 135 16.56 2.92 15.58
N THR A 136 16.40 4.00 16.36
CA THR A 136 15.19 4.85 16.34
C THR A 136 15.03 5.59 15.03
N LEU A 137 16.11 6.18 14.51
CA LEU A 137 16.14 6.85 13.21
C LEU A 137 15.71 5.89 12.07
N ASN A 138 16.06 4.63 12.20
CA ASN A 138 15.70 3.56 11.25
C ASN A 138 14.39 2.83 11.59
N LEU A 139 13.54 3.39 12.45
CA LEU A 139 12.24 2.83 12.87
C LEU A 139 12.35 1.41 13.43
N LYS A 140 13.48 1.08 14.05
CA LYS A 140 13.75 -0.22 14.68
C LYS A 140 13.58 -0.11 16.19
N ASP A 141 12.93 -1.11 16.79
CA ASP A 141 13.01 -1.28 18.24
C ASP A 141 14.37 -1.86 18.61
N THR A 142 15.05 -1.25 19.56
CA THR A 142 16.34 -1.76 20.05
C THR A 142 16.13 -3.09 20.73
N ARG A 143 16.85 -4.13 20.25
CA ARG A 143 16.77 -5.51 20.76
C ARG A 143 18.14 -5.99 21.18
N ILE A 144 18.20 -6.64 22.35
CA ILE A 144 19.42 -7.21 22.92
C ILE A 144 19.35 -8.73 22.86
N PHE A 145 20.43 -9.33 22.40
CA PHE A 145 20.57 -10.79 22.31
C PHE A 145 21.80 -11.24 23.08
N ASP A 146 21.67 -12.33 23.81
CA ASP A 146 22.78 -13.10 24.35
C ASP A 146 23.17 -14.18 23.36
N TYR A 147 24.43 -14.55 23.37
CA TYR A 147 24.94 -15.59 22.50
C TYR A 147 25.29 -16.81 23.33
N VAL A 148 24.62 -17.91 23.06
CA VAL A 148 24.85 -19.21 23.70
C VAL A 148 25.39 -20.16 22.63
N TYR A 149 26.35 -20.99 23.00
CA TYR A 149 26.85 -22.04 22.10
C TYR A 149 26.05 -23.30 22.29
N ASP A 150 25.59 -23.92 21.20
CA ASP A 150 24.90 -25.22 21.23
C ASP A 150 25.90 -26.37 21.46
N GLU A 151 25.39 -27.59 21.64
CA GLU A 151 26.22 -28.80 21.85
C GLU A 151 27.21 -29.11 20.69
N HIS A 152 26.98 -28.48 19.54
CA HIS A 152 27.82 -28.60 18.35
C HIS A 152 28.76 -27.38 18.16
N GLY A 153 28.84 -26.48 19.14
CA GLY A 153 29.69 -25.29 19.10
C GLY A 153 29.19 -24.17 18.20
N ASN A 154 27.95 -24.24 17.69
CA ASN A 154 27.36 -23.17 16.89
C ASN A 154 26.83 -22.05 17.77
N LYS A 155 27.10 -20.80 17.38
CA LYS A 155 26.68 -19.60 18.07
C LYS A 155 25.18 -19.32 17.82
N LYS A 156 24.35 -19.46 18.87
CA LYS A 156 22.90 -19.21 18.84
C LYS A 156 22.58 -17.92 19.57
N ALA A 157 21.87 -16.99 18.90
CA ALA A 157 21.38 -15.77 19.52
C ALA A 157 20.10 -16.05 20.31
N VAL A 158 20.10 -15.74 21.60
CA VAL A 158 18.95 -15.85 22.50
C VAL A 158 18.48 -14.46 22.90
N PHE A 159 17.19 -14.18 22.75
CA PHE A 159 16.63 -12.89 23.06
C PHE A 159 16.65 -12.60 24.57
N ASN A 160 17.23 -11.45 24.95
CA ASN A 160 17.29 -11.03 26.35
C ASN A 160 16.18 -10.01 26.62
N HIS A 161 15.10 -10.47 27.25
CA HIS A 161 13.93 -9.65 27.57
C HIS A 161 14.27 -8.46 28.49
N LYS A 162 15.02 -8.68 29.57
CA LYS A 162 15.35 -7.67 30.57
C LYS A 162 16.16 -6.53 29.98
N GLU A 163 17.24 -6.83 29.29
CA GLU A 163 18.12 -5.84 28.67
C GLU A 163 17.42 -5.12 27.50
N THR A 164 16.57 -5.82 26.75
CA THR A 164 15.75 -5.22 25.70
C THR A 164 14.76 -4.21 26.26
N THR A 165 14.03 -4.56 27.31
CA THR A 165 13.08 -3.63 27.97
C THR A 165 13.80 -2.38 28.50
N ALA A 166 14.97 -2.56 29.08
CA ALA A 166 15.79 -1.44 29.55
C ALA A 166 16.24 -0.52 28.39
N ALA A 167 16.67 -1.10 27.28
CA ALA A 167 17.07 -0.32 26.09
C ALA A 167 15.87 0.40 25.43
N GLN A 168 14.73 -0.24 25.35
CA GLN A 168 13.49 0.36 24.84
C GLN A 168 12.98 1.51 25.72
N ALA A 169 13.10 1.40 27.04
CA ALA A 169 12.80 2.52 27.95
C ALA A 169 13.69 3.74 27.66
N LYS A 170 14.99 3.52 27.39
CA LYS A 170 15.90 4.61 26.98
C LYS A 170 15.53 5.17 25.61
N GLN A 171 15.08 4.31 24.70
CA GLN A 171 14.59 4.71 23.37
C GLN A 171 13.41 5.69 23.47
N GLU A 172 12.45 5.41 24.36
CA GLU A 172 11.31 6.31 24.57
C GLU A 172 11.74 7.65 25.19
N VAL A 173 12.68 7.65 26.12
CA VAL A 173 13.26 8.89 26.69
C VAL A 173 13.94 9.74 25.60
N ILE A 174 14.67 9.12 24.68
CA ILE A 174 15.32 9.81 23.56
C ILE A 174 14.28 10.39 22.59
N LYS A 175 13.24 9.63 22.28
CA LYS A 175 12.12 10.11 21.42
C LYS A 175 11.45 11.33 22.02
N GLN A 176 11.15 11.31 23.33
CA GLN A 176 10.56 12.44 24.03
C GLN A 176 11.51 13.65 24.04
N ALA A 177 12.79 13.44 24.33
CA ALA A 177 13.79 14.51 24.30
C ALA A 177 13.88 15.17 22.91
N PHE A 178 13.74 14.41 21.82
CA PHE A 178 13.70 14.97 20.47
C PHE A 178 12.44 15.81 20.21
N GLN A 179 11.27 15.35 20.64
CA GLN A 179 10.02 16.09 20.49
C GLN A 179 10.08 17.44 21.22
N ASP A 180 10.65 17.45 22.43
CA ASP A 180 10.81 18.67 23.22
C ASP A 180 11.87 19.61 22.63
N TRP A 181 12.87 19.08 21.92
CA TRP A 181 13.98 19.82 21.36
C TRP A 181 13.70 20.46 20.00
N ILE A 182 13.01 19.73 19.11
CA ILE A 182 12.92 20.08 17.67
C ILE A 182 12.35 21.49 17.43
N TRP A 183 11.35 21.88 18.22
CA TRP A 183 10.66 23.17 18.08
C TRP A 183 11.18 24.27 19.02
N LYS A 184 12.19 24.00 19.83
CA LYS A 184 12.67 24.94 20.86
C LYS A 184 13.39 26.14 20.26
N ASP A 185 14.24 25.91 19.28
CA ASP A 185 14.98 26.98 18.59
C ASP A 185 14.06 27.68 17.55
N PRO A 186 13.95 29.03 17.61
CA PRO A 186 13.04 29.77 16.71
C PRO A 186 13.42 29.72 15.23
N GLU A 187 14.71 29.74 14.88
CA GLU A 187 15.14 29.72 13.47
C GLU A 187 14.87 28.35 12.85
N ARG A 188 15.27 27.30 13.55
CA ARG A 188 14.96 25.92 13.14
C ARG A 188 13.46 25.70 13.02
N ARG A 189 12.68 26.11 14.03
CA ARG A 189 11.22 26.01 14.02
C ARG A 189 10.61 26.70 12.80
N ASN A 190 10.96 27.95 12.51
CA ASN A 190 10.39 28.69 11.37
C ASN A 190 10.75 28.04 10.04
N ARG A 191 11.99 27.59 9.89
CA ARG A 191 12.47 26.90 8.69
C ARG A 191 11.73 25.57 8.47
N LEU A 192 11.60 24.74 9.49
CA LEU A 192 10.95 23.43 9.41
C LEU A 192 9.43 23.57 9.23
N VAL A 193 8.77 24.51 9.91
CA VAL A 193 7.35 24.81 9.70
C VAL A 193 7.10 25.26 8.28
N ARG A 194 7.95 26.14 7.71
CA ARG A 194 7.81 26.57 6.32
C ARG A 194 7.96 25.41 5.35
N TYR A 195 9.02 24.60 5.52
CA TYR A 195 9.24 23.43 4.69
C TYR A 195 8.05 22.44 4.72
N TYR A 196 7.54 22.16 5.93
CA TYR A 196 6.39 21.25 6.08
C TYR A 196 5.15 21.76 5.36
N ASN A 197 4.82 23.04 5.56
CA ASN A 197 3.67 23.65 4.90
C ASN A 197 3.80 23.66 3.38
N ASP A 198 4.99 23.95 2.86
CA ASP A 198 5.23 24.00 1.42
C ASP A 198 5.20 22.61 0.77
N THR A 199 5.61 21.56 1.51
CA THR A 199 5.69 20.20 0.98
C THR A 199 4.41 19.41 1.21
N PHE A 200 3.88 19.38 2.43
CA PHE A 200 2.80 18.49 2.82
C PHE A 200 1.44 19.20 2.99
N ASN A 201 1.42 20.46 3.42
CA ASN A 201 0.21 21.29 3.52
C ASN A 201 0.06 22.20 2.29
N SER A 202 0.25 21.64 1.11
CA SER A 202 0.32 22.39 -0.16
C SER A 202 -0.86 22.09 -1.09
N ILE A 203 -1.65 21.05 -0.77
CA ILE A 203 -2.67 20.50 -1.66
C ILE A 203 -4.03 21.05 -1.30
N ARG A 204 -4.74 21.54 -2.32
CA ARG A 204 -6.18 21.74 -2.29
C ARG A 204 -6.85 20.70 -3.16
N THR A 205 -7.74 19.90 -2.58
CA THR A 205 -8.47 18.87 -3.31
C THR A 205 -9.34 19.51 -4.38
N ARG A 206 -9.32 18.97 -5.60
CA ARG A 206 -10.23 19.35 -6.68
C ARG A 206 -11.60 18.74 -6.44
N GLU A 207 -12.64 19.52 -6.60
CA GLU A 207 -14.02 19.05 -6.63
C GLU A 207 -14.42 18.79 -8.07
N TYR A 208 -15.00 17.62 -8.34
CA TYR A 208 -15.42 17.22 -9.67
C TYR A 208 -16.94 17.27 -9.76
N ASP A 209 -17.45 18.19 -10.58
CA ASP A 209 -18.87 18.26 -10.92
C ASP A 209 -19.06 17.78 -12.36
N GLY A 210 -19.73 16.65 -12.49
CA GLY A 210 -20.05 16.05 -13.78
C GLY A 210 -21.43 16.41 -14.32
N SER A 211 -22.15 17.32 -13.69
CA SER A 211 -23.54 17.66 -14.04
C SER A 211 -23.73 18.14 -15.50
N HIS A 212 -22.67 18.67 -16.10
CA HIS A 212 -22.62 19.14 -17.48
C HIS A 212 -22.34 18.03 -18.50
N ILE A 213 -21.97 16.82 -18.06
CA ILE A 213 -21.59 15.73 -18.95
C ILE A 213 -22.85 15.13 -19.57
N THR A 214 -22.84 15.02 -20.90
CA THR A 214 -23.88 14.31 -21.66
C THR A 214 -23.31 12.99 -22.17
N PHE A 215 -23.98 11.89 -21.85
CA PHE A 215 -23.53 10.55 -22.19
C PHE A 215 -24.12 10.09 -23.54
N GLY A 216 -23.29 10.16 -24.59
CA GLY A 216 -23.72 9.74 -25.94
C GLY A 216 -23.86 8.22 -26.03
N GLY A 217 -25.00 7.72 -26.50
CA GLY A 217 -25.23 6.27 -26.72
C GLY A 217 -25.57 5.46 -25.47
N ILE A 218 -25.76 6.08 -24.32
CA ILE A 218 -26.24 5.43 -23.13
C ILE A 218 -27.69 4.96 -23.30
N SER A 219 -28.07 3.83 -22.72
CA SER A 219 -29.44 3.32 -22.72
C SER A 219 -30.39 4.34 -22.08
N PRO A 220 -31.49 4.73 -22.75
CA PRO A 220 -32.45 5.71 -22.22
C PRO A 220 -33.18 5.23 -20.97
N GLU A 221 -33.15 3.92 -20.67
CA GLU A 221 -33.78 3.34 -19.48
C GLU A 221 -32.92 3.50 -18.23
N ILE A 222 -31.66 3.94 -18.36
CA ILE A 222 -30.70 4.03 -17.26
C ILE A 222 -30.33 5.48 -17.01
N GLN A 223 -30.55 5.93 -15.79
CA GLN A 223 -30.10 7.23 -15.32
C GLN A 223 -28.97 7.06 -14.29
N LEU A 224 -27.81 7.67 -14.57
CA LEU A 224 -26.71 7.69 -13.62
C LEU A 224 -27.00 8.60 -12.43
N ARG A 225 -26.59 8.20 -11.26
CA ARG A 225 -26.76 8.98 -10.03
C ARG A 225 -25.73 10.12 -9.96
N PRO A 226 -25.98 11.23 -9.23
CA PRO A 226 -25.04 12.36 -9.13
C PRO A 226 -23.63 11.96 -8.74
N HIS A 227 -23.44 11.08 -7.74
CA HIS A 227 -22.12 10.62 -7.33
C HIS A 227 -21.40 9.84 -8.45
N GLN A 228 -22.13 9.07 -9.27
CA GLN A 228 -21.57 8.36 -10.41
C GLN A 228 -21.08 9.33 -11.49
N VAL A 229 -21.89 10.34 -11.79
CA VAL A 229 -21.53 11.37 -12.77
C VAL A 229 -20.31 12.16 -12.32
N ASN A 230 -20.21 12.49 -11.02
CA ASN A 230 -19.05 13.16 -10.45
C ASN A 230 -17.79 12.27 -10.46
N ALA A 231 -17.93 10.96 -10.17
CA ALA A 231 -16.84 10.01 -10.28
C ALA A 231 -16.35 9.85 -11.73
N ILE A 232 -17.25 9.88 -12.71
CA ILE A 232 -16.90 9.89 -14.12
C ILE A 232 -16.14 11.17 -14.48
N ALA A 233 -16.59 12.33 -13.97
CA ALA A 233 -15.86 13.60 -14.15
C ALA A 233 -14.45 13.53 -13.55
N HIS A 234 -14.27 12.89 -12.38
CA HIS A 234 -12.96 12.66 -11.79
C HIS A 234 -12.05 11.84 -12.74
N ILE A 235 -12.56 10.76 -13.32
CA ILE A 235 -11.80 9.93 -14.29
C ILE A 235 -11.45 10.69 -15.56
N LEU A 236 -12.36 11.52 -16.08
CA LEU A 236 -12.16 12.25 -17.33
C LEU A 236 -11.21 13.44 -17.19
N TYR A 237 -11.35 14.21 -16.13
CA TYR A 237 -10.64 15.48 -15.91
C TYR A 237 -9.48 15.42 -14.94
N GLY A 238 -9.45 14.37 -14.10
CA GLY A 238 -8.37 14.11 -13.16
C GLY A 238 -7.23 13.30 -13.78
N GLY A 239 -6.48 12.65 -12.94
CA GLY A 239 -5.42 11.69 -13.28
C GLY A 239 -5.85 10.25 -13.07
N ASN A 240 -4.88 9.41 -12.69
CA ASN A 240 -5.18 8.08 -12.19
C ASN A 240 -6.18 8.16 -11.03
N THR A 241 -7.15 7.25 -11.00
CA THR A 241 -8.28 7.37 -10.09
C THR A 241 -8.53 6.05 -9.35
N LEU A 242 -8.81 6.15 -8.05
CA LEU A 242 -9.37 5.07 -7.23
C LEU A 242 -10.85 5.38 -6.93
N LEU A 243 -11.75 4.54 -7.38
CA LEU A 243 -13.14 4.54 -6.96
C LEU A 243 -13.26 3.73 -5.66
N ALA A 244 -13.08 4.40 -4.53
CA ALA A 244 -13.21 3.83 -3.19
C ALA A 244 -14.68 3.89 -2.74
N HIS A 245 -15.57 3.30 -3.54
CA HIS A 245 -17.01 3.36 -3.35
C HIS A 245 -17.53 2.10 -2.69
N LYS A 246 -18.42 2.26 -1.72
CA LYS A 246 -19.07 1.14 -1.04
C LYS A 246 -19.74 0.21 -2.04
N VAL A 247 -19.82 -1.07 -1.69
CA VAL A 247 -20.53 -2.08 -2.50
C VAL A 247 -21.99 -1.63 -2.70
N GLY A 248 -22.47 -1.73 -3.95
CA GLY A 248 -23.81 -1.23 -4.34
C GLY A 248 -23.85 0.24 -4.81
N ALA A 249 -22.73 0.96 -4.83
CA ALA A 249 -22.66 2.33 -5.36
C ALA A 249 -22.83 2.39 -6.89
N GLY A 250 -22.57 1.28 -7.61
CA GLY A 250 -22.66 1.21 -9.05
C GLY A 250 -21.35 1.48 -9.80
N LYS A 251 -20.20 1.12 -9.20
CA LYS A 251 -18.86 1.27 -9.77
C LYS A 251 -18.74 0.75 -11.21
N THR A 252 -19.41 -0.34 -11.53
CA THR A 252 -19.41 -0.91 -12.90
C THR A 252 -19.89 0.14 -13.92
N PHE A 253 -20.99 0.83 -13.65
CA PHE A 253 -21.52 1.85 -14.55
C PHE A 253 -20.63 3.07 -14.61
N GLU A 254 -20.00 3.46 -13.50
CA GLU A 254 -19.02 4.56 -13.46
C GLU A 254 -17.84 4.27 -14.39
N MET A 255 -17.26 3.08 -14.28
CA MET A 255 -16.11 2.67 -15.11
C MET A 255 -16.49 2.53 -16.58
N VAL A 256 -17.63 1.91 -16.89
CA VAL A 256 -18.11 1.74 -18.28
C VAL A 256 -18.41 3.09 -18.93
N ALA A 257 -19.15 3.97 -18.26
CA ALA A 257 -19.47 5.29 -18.80
C ALA A 257 -18.21 6.16 -18.97
N ALA A 258 -17.28 6.10 -18.00
CA ALA A 258 -16.00 6.80 -18.11
C ALA A 258 -15.15 6.31 -19.30
N ALA A 259 -15.14 5.01 -19.58
CA ALA A 259 -14.42 4.46 -20.73
C ALA A 259 -15.03 4.91 -22.06
N GLN A 260 -16.36 4.85 -22.21
CA GLN A 260 -17.04 5.29 -23.41
C GLN A 260 -16.87 6.79 -23.66
N GLU A 261 -17.04 7.62 -22.64
CA GLU A 261 -16.83 9.06 -22.76
C GLU A 261 -15.35 9.39 -23.03
N SER A 262 -14.42 8.66 -22.44
CA SER A 262 -12.99 8.84 -22.74
C SER A 262 -12.67 8.59 -24.21
N LYS A 263 -13.22 7.53 -24.79
CA LYS A 263 -13.05 7.23 -26.22
C LYS A 263 -13.74 8.27 -27.08
N ARG A 264 -14.99 8.62 -26.76
CA ARG A 264 -15.77 9.64 -27.48
C ARG A 264 -15.08 11.01 -27.51
N LEU A 265 -14.44 11.40 -26.42
CA LEU A 265 -13.72 12.65 -26.28
C LEU A 265 -12.28 12.60 -26.82
N GLY A 266 -11.82 11.45 -27.32
CA GLY A 266 -10.45 11.26 -27.81
C GLY A 266 -9.39 11.26 -26.70
N LEU A 267 -9.79 11.03 -25.45
CA LEU A 267 -8.88 10.95 -24.31
C LEU A 267 -8.24 9.57 -24.14
N CYS A 268 -8.77 8.56 -24.81
CA CYS A 268 -8.18 7.23 -24.90
C CYS A 268 -8.57 6.55 -26.22
N ASN A 269 -7.73 5.62 -26.68
CA ASN A 269 -7.97 4.85 -27.88
C ASN A 269 -8.56 3.48 -27.55
N LYS A 270 -8.06 2.82 -26.50
CA LYS A 270 -8.43 1.44 -26.17
C LYS A 270 -8.46 1.21 -24.67
N SER A 271 -9.64 0.96 -24.15
CA SER A 271 -9.86 0.63 -22.73
C SER A 271 -9.79 -0.89 -22.48
N MET A 272 -9.14 -1.29 -21.39
CA MET A 272 -9.12 -2.67 -20.91
C MET A 272 -9.69 -2.75 -19.49
N PHE A 273 -10.63 -3.67 -19.27
CA PHE A 273 -11.27 -3.96 -17.99
C PHE A 273 -10.73 -5.27 -17.43
N VAL A 274 -10.11 -5.22 -16.29
CA VAL A 274 -9.60 -6.38 -15.55
C VAL A 274 -10.53 -6.65 -14.38
N VAL A 275 -11.23 -7.78 -14.43
CA VAL A 275 -12.34 -8.07 -13.51
C VAL A 275 -12.17 -9.46 -12.88
N PRO A 276 -12.85 -9.78 -11.76
CA PRO A 276 -12.84 -11.13 -11.22
C PRO A 276 -13.28 -12.17 -12.27
N ASN A 277 -12.56 -13.29 -12.35
CA ASN A 277 -12.75 -14.27 -13.43
C ASN A 277 -14.20 -14.77 -13.61
N HIS A 278 -14.92 -14.91 -12.50
CA HIS A 278 -16.31 -15.38 -12.51
C HIS A 278 -17.32 -14.28 -12.90
N LEU A 279 -16.89 -13.02 -12.93
CA LEU A 279 -17.73 -11.87 -13.26
C LEU A 279 -17.57 -11.39 -14.72
N VAL A 280 -16.65 -11.96 -15.51
CA VAL A 280 -16.38 -11.54 -16.90
C VAL A 280 -17.66 -11.46 -17.74
N GLY A 281 -18.51 -12.51 -17.68
CA GLY A 281 -19.78 -12.54 -18.43
C GLY A 281 -20.80 -11.52 -17.91
N GLN A 282 -20.87 -11.31 -16.59
CA GLN A 282 -21.73 -10.29 -15.99
C GLN A 282 -21.29 -8.88 -16.40
N TRP A 283 -19.99 -8.60 -16.37
CA TRP A 283 -19.43 -7.32 -16.84
C TRP A 283 -19.78 -7.02 -18.29
N ALA A 284 -19.69 -8.03 -19.17
CA ALA A 284 -20.09 -7.90 -20.57
C ALA A 284 -21.58 -7.56 -20.70
N SER A 285 -22.43 -8.25 -19.94
CA SER A 285 -23.88 -8.00 -19.95
C SER A 285 -24.21 -6.60 -19.43
N GLU A 286 -23.61 -6.15 -18.33
CA GLU A 286 -23.84 -4.82 -17.78
C GLU A 286 -23.27 -3.72 -18.69
N TYR A 287 -22.16 -3.97 -19.38
CA TYR A 287 -21.62 -3.06 -20.37
C TYR A 287 -22.61 -2.83 -21.51
N LEU A 288 -23.10 -3.91 -22.13
CA LEU A 288 -24.06 -3.82 -23.25
C LEU A 288 -25.45 -3.35 -22.78
N ARG A 289 -25.81 -3.57 -21.53
CA ARG A 289 -27.01 -2.99 -20.94
C ARG A 289 -26.93 -1.48 -20.87
N LEU A 290 -25.76 -0.93 -20.49
CA LEU A 290 -25.55 0.52 -20.40
C LEU A 290 -25.34 1.15 -21.77
N TYR A 291 -24.54 0.48 -22.66
CA TYR A 291 -24.24 0.92 -24.03
C TYR A 291 -24.53 -0.19 -25.03
N PRO A 292 -25.79 -0.33 -25.51
CA PRO A 292 -26.22 -1.44 -26.38
C PRO A 292 -25.48 -1.53 -27.71
N SER A 293 -24.94 -0.41 -28.20
CA SER A 293 -24.22 -0.34 -29.50
C SER A 293 -22.71 -0.53 -29.35
N ALA A 294 -22.19 -0.78 -28.15
CA ALA A 294 -20.76 -0.86 -27.91
C ALA A 294 -20.15 -2.12 -28.56
N ASN A 295 -19.00 -1.94 -29.20
CA ASN A 295 -18.19 -3.04 -29.73
C ASN A 295 -17.18 -3.50 -28.69
N ILE A 296 -17.49 -4.58 -27.95
CA ILE A 296 -16.65 -5.09 -26.88
C ILE A 296 -16.03 -6.46 -27.22
N LEU A 297 -14.78 -6.66 -26.80
CA LEU A 297 -14.11 -7.96 -26.86
C LEU A 297 -14.09 -8.59 -25.45
N VAL A 298 -14.70 -9.75 -25.31
CA VAL A 298 -14.81 -10.47 -24.04
C VAL A 298 -13.98 -11.73 -24.07
N THR A 299 -13.15 -11.96 -23.05
CA THR A 299 -12.30 -13.14 -22.98
C THR A 299 -13.06 -14.37 -22.49
N THR A 300 -12.70 -15.52 -23.05
CA THR A 300 -13.11 -16.84 -22.56
C THR A 300 -11.92 -17.59 -21.96
N LYS A 301 -12.19 -18.68 -21.24
CA LYS A 301 -11.10 -19.54 -20.72
C LYS A 301 -10.22 -20.10 -21.85
N GLN A 302 -10.83 -20.46 -22.99
CA GLN A 302 -10.15 -21.05 -24.15
C GLN A 302 -9.21 -20.07 -24.84
N ASP A 303 -9.50 -18.76 -24.83
CA ASP A 303 -8.66 -17.73 -25.46
C ASP A 303 -7.27 -17.64 -24.81
N PHE A 304 -7.14 -18.02 -23.54
CA PHE A 304 -5.88 -17.99 -22.78
C PHE A 304 -5.20 -19.34 -22.60
N GLU A 305 -5.64 -20.37 -23.30
CA GLU A 305 -4.84 -21.57 -23.51
C GLU A 305 -3.61 -21.23 -24.36
N THR A 306 -2.52 -21.97 -24.16
CA THR A 306 -1.22 -21.66 -24.77
C THR A 306 -1.28 -21.49 -26.29
N ALA A 307 -2.11 -22.30 -26.96
CA ALA A 307 -2.27 -22.25 -28.41
C ALA A 307 -3.05 -21.04 -28.93
N ASN A 308 -3.99 -20.52 -28.15
CA ASN A 308 -4.92 -19.48 -28.57
C ASN A 308 -4.53 -18.06 -28.14
N ARG A 309 -3.72 -17.96 -27.06
CA ARG A 309 -3.34 -16.67 -26.42
C ARG A 309 -2.75 -15.67 -27.41
N LYS A 310 -1.82 -16.11 -28.28
CA LYS A 310 -1.23 -15.22 -29.30
C LYS A 310 -2.28 -14.66 -30.24
N LYS A 311 -3.20 -15.50 -30.72
CA LYS A 311 -4.30 -15.08 -31.61
C LYS A 311 -5.21 -14.08 -30.92
N PHE A 312 -5.53 -14.30 -29.64
CA PHE A 312 -6.38 -13.40 -28.89
C PHE A 312 -5.69 -12.04 -28.63
N CYS A 313 -4.42 -12.04 -28.22
CA CYS A 313 -3.65 -10.81 -28.07
C CYS A 313 -3.51 -10.06 -29.41
N SER A 314 -3.33 -10.76 -30.54
CA SER A 314 -3.34 -10.14 -31.88
C SER A 314 -4.67 -9.46 -32.19
N ARG A 315 -5.81 -10.07 -31.81
CA ARG A 315 -7.14 -9.43 -31.95
C ARG A 315 -7.25 -8.16 -31.13
N ILE A 316 -6.74 -8.16 -29.89
CA ILE A 316 -6.69 -6.93 -29.07
C ILE A 316 -5.86 -5.86 -29.78
N ALA A 317 -4.66 -6.21 -30.23
CA ALA A 317 -3.72 -5.26 -30.83
C ALA A 317 -4.28 -4.61 -32.11
N THR A 318 -4.92 -5.39 -32.99
CA THR A 318 -5.35 -4.95 -34.33
C THR A 318 -6.80 -4.52 -34.40
N GLY A 319 -7.65 -4.92 -33.43
CA GLY A 319 -9.06 -4.61 -33.46
C GLY A 319 -9.40 -3.24 -32.88
N ASP A 320 -10.43 -2.61 -33.46
CA ASP A 320 -11.00 -1.37 -32.91
C ASP A 320 -12.19 -1.73 -32.00
N TYR A 321 -11.91 -1.91 -30.72
CA TYR A 321 -12.90 -2.18 -29.70
C TYR A 321 -13.11 -0.97 -28.81
N ASP A 322 -14.33 -0.79 -28.32
CA ASP A 322 -14.63 0.20 -27.28
C ASP A 322 -14.06 -0.24 -25.93
N ALA A 323 -14.09 -1.56 -25.68
CA ALA A 323 -13.49 -2.14 -24.50
C ALA A 323 -13.06 -3.59 -24.72
N VAL A 324 -12.02 -3.98 -23.99
CA VAL A 324 -11.61 -5.39 -23.82
C VAL A 324 -11.87 -5.78 -22.37
N ILE A 325 -12.65 -6.83 -22.14
CA ILE A 325 -12.97 -7.35 -20.80
C ILE A 325 -12.23 -8.65 -20.56
N ILE A 326 -11.37 -8.68 -19.54
CA ILE A 326 -10.46 -9.79 -19.24
C ILE A 326 -10.51 -10.15 -17.75
N GLY A 327 -10.37 -11.43 -17.43
CA GLY A 327 -10.26 -11.89 -16.04
C GLY A 327 -8.86 -11.66 -15.44
N HIS A 328 -8.76 -11.45 -14.11
CA HIS A 328 -7.49 -11.24 -13.42
C HIS A 328 -6.43 -12.28 -13.78
N SER A 329 -6.77 -13.58 -13.71
CA SER A 329 -5.83 -14.67 -14.01
C SER A 329 -5.37 -14.73 -15.47
N GLN A 330 -6.14 -14.16 -16.38
CA GLN A 330 -5.81 -14.06 -17.80
C GLN A 330 -4.90 -12.84 -18.05
N PHE A 331 -5.22 -11.72 -17.39
CA PHE A 331 -4.41 -10.50 -17.44
C PHE A 331 -2.97 -10.71 -16.92
N GLU A 332 -2.80 -11.52 -15.88
CA GLU A 332 -1.49 -11.91 -15.34
C GLU A 332 -0.60 -12.66 -16.35
N LYS A 333 -1.20 -13.26 -17.39
CA LYS A 333 -0.47 -13.98 -18.45
C LYS A 333 0.00 -13.07 -19.60
N ILE A 334 -0.45 -11.82 -19.65
CA ILE A 334 0.03 -10.81 -20.59
C ILE A 334 1.15 -10.06 -19.91
N GLN A 335 2.37 -10.29 -20.30
CA GLN A 335 3.56 -9.71 -19.66
C GLN A 335 3.96 -8.41 -20.34
N MET A 336 4.76 -7.62 -19.65
CA MET A 336 5.51 -6.51 -20.24
C MET A 336 6.64 -7.05 -21.11
N SER A 337 7.12 -6.24 -22.06
CA SER A 337 8.28 -6.58 -22.89
C SER A 337 9.49 -6.95 -22.01
N VAL A 338 10.31 -7.86 -22.50
CA VAL A 338 11.52 -8.29 -21.81
C VAL A 338 12.47 -7.12 -21.58
N GLU A 339 12.55 -6.21 -22.56
CA GLU A 339 13.36 -5.00 -22.49
C GLU A 339 12.96 -4.13 -21.30
N ARG A 340 11.67 -3.86 -21.14
CA ARG A 340 11.15 -3.02 -20.04
C ARG A 340 11.29 -3.68 -18.68
N GLN A 341 11.06 -4.99 -18.60
CA GLN A 341 11.33 -5.75 -17.38
C GLN A 341 12.81 -5.70 -16.99
N TYR A 342 13.69 -5.78 -18.00
CA TYR A 342 15.15 -5.68 -17.81
C TYR A 342 15.54 -4.29 -17.29
N GLU A 343 15.09 -3.22 -17.95
CA GLU A 343 15.37 -1.84 -17.55
C GLU A 343 14.94 -1.56 -16.10
N GLN A 344 13.77 -2.04 -15.72
CA GLN A 344 13.28 -1.85 -14.35
C GLN A 344 14.09 -2.64 -13.32
N LEU A 345 14.45 -3.88 -13.61
CA LEU A 345 15.30 -4.69 -12.73
C LEU A 345 16.72 -4.10 -12.66
N GLN A 346 17.24 -3.58 -13.77
CA GLN A 346 18.53 -2.90 -13.79
C GLN A 346 18.51 -1.65 -12.92
N LYS A 347 17.47 -0.79 -13.04
CA LYS A 347 17.32 0.37 -12.18
C LYS A 347 17.27 0.01 -10.69
N GLN A 348 16.53 -1.05 -10.34
CA GLN A 348 16.53 -1.55 -8.95
C GLN A 348 17.90 -2.06 -8.51
N LEU A 349 18.66 -2.67 -9.42
CA LEU A 349 20.01 -3.15 -9.15
C LEU A 349 20.96 -1.96 -8.88
N ASP A 350 20.90 -0.94 -9.73
CA ASP A 350 21.72 0.27 -9.61
C ASP A 350 21.41 1.00 -8.29
N ASP A 351 20.13 1.14 -7.92
CA ASP A 351 19.72 1.72 -6.63
C ASP A 351 20.28 0.94 -5.43
N ILE A 352 20.30 -0.39 -5.50
CA ILE A 352 20.86 -1.24 -4.45
C ILE A 352 22.38 -1.14 -4.43
N GLU A 353 23.05 -1.08 -5.56
CA GLU A 353 24.51 -0.93 -5.65
C GLU A 353 24.97 0.39 -5.06
N HIS A 354 24.31 1.50 -5.40
CA HIS A 354 24.54 2.80 -4.76
C HIS A 354 24.32 2.72 -3.24
N GLY A 355 23.23 2.07 -2.80
CA GLY A 355 22.97 1.85 -1.38
C GLY A 355 24.05 1.04 -0.67
N ILE A 356 24.61 0.00 -1.32
CA ILE A 356 25.72 -0.79 -0.77
C ILE A 356 27.00 0.05 -0.66
N GLU A 357 27.34 0.81 -1.69
CA GLU A 357 28.51 1.69 -1.68
C GLU A 357 28.44 2.73 -0.58
N ASP A 358 27.30 3.38 -0.41
CA ASP A 358 27.10 4.40 0.61
C ASP A 358 27.21 3.80 2.02
N VAL A 359 26.61 2.61 2.25
CA VAL A 359 26.72 1.90 3.54
C VAL A 359 28.16 1.47 3.81
N GLN A 360 28.91 1.02 2.80
CA GLN A 360 30.32 0.63 2.96
C GLN A 360 31.23 1.82 3.22
N LYS A 361 31.03 2.93 2.51
CA LYS A 361 31.78 4.18 2.73
C LYS A 361 31.56 4.77 4.14
N SER A 362 30.38 4.53 4.72
CA SER A 362 29.99 5.05 6.04
C SER A 362 30.28 4.09 7.22
N ASN A 363 31.04 2.99 7.01
CA ASN A 363 31.25 1.95 8.03
C ASN A 363 29.97 1.41 8.67
N GLY A 364 28.90 1.35 7.88
CA GLY A 364 27.57 0.88 8.29
C GLY A 364 27.57 -0.59 8.73
N GLU A 365 26.48 -1.01 9.39
CA GLU A 365 26.36 -2.37 9.93
C GLU A 365 26.55 -3.44 8.83
N GLN A 366 27.48 -4.36 9.04
CA GLN A 366 27.73 -5.52 8.14
C GLN A 366 26.44 -6.32 7.83
N PHE A 367 25.47 -6.25 8.71
CA PHE A 367 24.18 -6.92 8.52
C PHE A 367 23.32 -6.24 7.43
N THR A 368 23.28 -4.92 7.36
CA THR A 368 22.55 -4.16 6.32
C THR A 368 23.18 -4.43 4.95
N VAL A 369 24.52 -4.41 4.88
CA VAL A 369 25.26 -4.79 3.66
C VAL A 369 24.90 -6.22 3.21
N LYS A 370 24.88 -7.20 4.13
CA LYS A 370 24.50 -8.59 3.82
C LYS A 370 23.07 -8.71 3.29
N GLN A 371 22.14 -7.90 3.81
CA GLN A 371 20.76 -7.92 3.35
C GLN A 371 20.63 -7.31 1.95
N LEU A 372 21.26 -6.16 1.70
CA LEU A 372 21.32 -5.54 0.38
C LEU A 372 21.98 -6.47 -0.65
N MET A 373 23.10 -7.13 -0.29
CA MET A 373 23.75 -8.12 -1.15
C MET A 373 22.85 -9.32 -1.45
N LYS A 374 22.01 -9.77 -0.50
CA LYS A 374 21.04 -10.84 -0.75
C LYS A 374 19.98 -10.40 -1.75
N THR A 375 19.47 -9.18 -1.62
CA THR A 375 18.47 -8.59 -2.55
C THR A 375 19.10 -8.40 -3.93
N ARG A 376 20.32 -7.86 -4.00
CA ARG A 376 21.12 -7.75 -5.24
C ARG A 376 21.20 -9.10 -5.96
N LYS A 377 21.64 -10.14 -5.26
CA LYS A 377 21.76 -11.49 -5.84
C LYS A 377 20.43 -12.05 -6.34
N ALA A 378 19.31 -11.75 -5.65
CA ALA A 378 17.98 -12.16 -6.11
C ALA A 378 17.58 -11.45 -7.41
N ILE A 379 17.88 -10.15 -7.55
CA ILE A 379 17.62 -9.39 -8.78
C ILE A 379 18.51 -9.86 -9.91
N GLU A 380 19.80 -10.08 -9.68
CA GLU A 380 20.72 -10.65 -10.67
C GLU A 380 20.24 -12.01 -11.20
N GLN A 381 19.69 -12.87 -10.31
CA GLN A 381 19.09 -14.14 -10.72
C GLN A 381 17.82 -13.95 -11.56
N LYS A 382 17.00 -12.95 -11.25
CA LYS A 382 15.83 -12.61 -12.07
C LYS A 382 16.24 -12.10 -13.44
N LEU A 383 17.25 -11.21 -13.53
CA LEU A 383 17.81 -10.71 -14.79
C LEU A 383 18.38 -11.86 -15.65
N LYS A 384 19.10 -12.80 -15.04
CA LYS A 384 19.62 -13.96 -15.75
C LYS A 384 18.50 -14.84 -16.31
N LYS A 385 17.47 -15.13 -15.52
CA LYS A 385 16.30 -15.90 -15.98
C LYS A 385 15.59 -15.18 -17.13
N LEU A 386 15.43 -13.87 -17.04
CA LEU A 386 14.78 -13.06 -18.07
C LEU A 386 15.56 -13.15 -19.41
N ASN A 387 16.88 -13.06 -19.39
CA ASN A 387 17.73 -13.22 -20.58
C ASN A 387 17.63 -14.64 -21.19
N ASP A 388 17.48 -15.67 -20.36
CA ASP A 388 17.31 -17.04 -20.83
C ASP A 388 15.92 -17.26 -21.46
N THR A 389 14.89 -16.53 -20.99
CA THR A 389 13.51 -16.60 -21.50
C THR A 389 13.35 -15.86 -22.83
N LYS A 390 14.16 -14.82 -23.09
CA LYS A 390 14.16 -14.04 -24.35
C LYS A 390 14.29 -14.92 -25.62
N ARG A 391 14.74 -16.15 -25.46
CA ARG A 391 14.94 -17.11 -26.56
C ARG A 391 13.71 -17.97 -26.88
N LYS A 392 12.63 -17.92 -26.09
CA LYS A 392 11.56 -18.94 -26.16
C LYS A 392 10.16 -18.45 -26.50
N ASP A 393 9.77 -17.21 -26.26
CA ASP A 393 8.38 -16.78 -26.39
C ASP A 393 8.20 -15.61 -27.39
N ASN A 394 7.59 -15.93 -28.51
CA ASN A 394 7.10 -14.96 -29.48
C ASN A 394 5.64 -14.61 -29.12
N VAL A 395 5.42 -14.02 -27.95
CA VAL A 395 4.11 -13.57 -27.44
C VAL A 395 4.00 -12.05 -27.65
N ILE A 396 2.81 -11.55 -27.86
CA ILE A 396 2.53 -10.11 -27.92
C ILE A 396 2.57 -9.55 -26.51
N ASP A 397 3.41 -8.56 -26.28
CA ASP A 397 3.59 -7.88 -25.01
C ASP A 397 2.47 -6.86 -24.75
N PHE A 398 2.30 -6.45 -23.49
CA PHE A 398 1.24 -5.52 -23.08
C PHE A 398 1.32 -4.19 -23.86
N GLU A 399 2.51 -3.66 -24.09
CA GLU A 399 2.75 -2.43 -24.85
C GLU A 399 2.21 -2.52 -26.28
N GLN A 400 2.32 -3.69 -26.90
CA GLN A 400 1.87 -3.93 -28.29
C GLN A 400 0.36 -4.04 -28.43
N LEU A 401 -0.38 -4.20 -27.31
CA LEU A 401 -1.84 -4.25 -27.33
C LEU A 401 -2.47 -2.89 -27.67
N GLY A 402 -1.74 -1.80 -27.49
CA GLY A 402 -2.22 -0.46 -27.71
C GLY A 402 -3.27 -0.01 -26.67
N VAL A 403 -3.26 -0.62 -25.49
CA VAL A 403 -4.12 -0.23 -24.37
C VAL A 403 -3.51 1.01 -23.74
N ASP A 404 -4.28 2.08 -23.65
CA ASP A 404 -3.89 3.36 -23.05
C ASP A 404 -4.77 3.72 -21.83
N ARG A 405 -5.79 2.91 -21.52
CA ARG A 405 -6.60 3.06 -20.30
C ARG A 405 -6.96 1.72 -19.69
N LEU A 406 -6.61 1.55 -18.42
CA LEU A 406 -6.76 0.29 -17.67
C LEU A 406 -7.71 0.48 -16.50
N PHE A 407 -8.81 -0.25 -16.50
CA PHE A 407 -9.80 -0.29 -15.44
C PHE A 407 -9.66 -1.59 -14.67
N ILE A 408 -9.44 -1.55 -13.35
CA ILE A 408 -9.26 -2.72 -12.51
C ILE A 408 -10.33 -2.77 -11.44
N ASP A 409 -11.25 -3.71 -11.58
CA ASP A 409 -12.24 -3.99 -10.55
C ASP A 409 -11.65 -4.89 -9.46
N GLU A 410 -12.09 -4.69 -8.23
CA GLU A 410 -11.59 -5.36 -7.03
C GLU A 410 -10.05 -5.26 -6.91
N SER A 411 -9.53 -4.06 -7.09
CA SER A 411 -8.09 -3.76 -7.10
C SER A 411 -7.35 -4.19 -5.82
N HIS A 412 -8.08 -4.46 -4.73
CA HIS A 412 -7.50 -5.00 -3.49
C HIS A 412 -6.83 -6.38 -3.68
N PHE A 413 -7.08 -7.11 -4.78
CA PHE A 413 -6.33 -8.32 -5.13
C PHE A 413 -4.84 -8.06 -5.39
N TYR A 414 -4.45 -6.81 -5.68
CA TYR A 414 -3.07 -6.41 -5.97
C TYR A 414 -2.39 -5.66 -4.82
N LYS A 415 -2.97 -5.67 -3.63
CA LYS A 415 -2.45 -4.95 -2.44
C LYS A 415 -1.07 -5.42 -1.95
N ASN A 416 -0.67 -6.65 -2.26
CA ASN A 416 0.62 -7.22 -1.85
C ASN A 416 1.75 -6.83 -2.82
N LEU A 417 1.90 -5.54 -3.08
CA LEU A 417 3.03 -5.02 -3.82
C LEU A 417 4.28 -5.06 -2.95
N TYR A 418 5.36 -5.62 -3.50
CA TYR A 418 6.64 -5.68 -2.78
C TYR A 418 7.07 -4.30 -2.31
N LEU A 419 7.45 -4.22 -1.06
CA LEU A 419 8.08 -3.06 -0.46
C LEU A 419 9.32 -3.48 0.34
N TYR A 420 10.37 -2.69 0.23
CA TYR A 420 11.52 -2.82 1.11
C TYR A 420 11.26 -2.01 2.38
N THR A 421 11.55 -2.61 3.53
CA THR A 421 11.47 -1.94 4.83
C THR A 421 12.47 -2.53 5.82
N LYS A 422 12.96 -1.69 6.71
CA LYS A 422 13.83 -2.05 7.84
C LYS A 422 13.02 -2.50 9.06
N MET A 423 11.73 -2.21 9.07
CA MET A 423 10.81 -2.65 10.12
C MET A 423 10.70 -4.16 10.11
N ARG A 424 11.15 -4.80 11.19
CA ARG A 424 11.12 -6.26 11.33
C ARG A 424 10.12 -6.68 12.36
N ASN A 425 9.44 -7.80 12.08
CA ASN A 425 8.43 -8.39 12.98
C ASN A 425 7.27 -7.43 13.30
N VAL A 426 6.99 -6.49 12.40
CA VAL A 426 5.84 -5.59 12.49
C VAL A 426 4.67 -6.24 11.74
N GLY A 427 3.57 -6.48 12.46
CA GLY A 427 2.36 -7.03 11.85
C GLY A 427 1.72 -6.05 10.89
N GLY A 428 1.17 -6.57 9.78
CA GLY A 428 0.52 -5.76 8.75
C GLY A 428 1.45 -5.30 7.63
N ILE A 429 2.75 -5.52 7.74
CA ILE A 429 3.72 -5.24 6.67
C ILE A 429 4.07 -6.55 5.97
N ALA A 430 3.54 -6.75 4.76
CA ALA A 430 3.87 -7.92 3.95
C ALA A 430 5.22 -7.71 3.26
N GLN A 431 6.19 -8.55 3.58
CA GLN A 431 7.50 -8.58 2.90
C GLN A 431 7.55 -9.61 1.75
N THR A 432 6.40 -10.23 1.44
CA THR A 432 6.29 -11.18 0.34
C THR A 432 5.90 -10.46 -0.93
N GLU A 433 6.61 -10.76 -2.02
CA GLU A 433 6.31 -10.27 -3.35
C GLU A 433 5.24 -11.16 -4.00
N ALA A 434 4.10 -10.57 -4.37
CA ALA A 434 3.18 -11.21 -5.29
C ALA A 434 3.56 -10.80 -6.72
N GLN A 435 3.96 -11.76 -7.55
CA GLN A 435 4.40 -11.50 -8.93
C GLN A 435 3.36 -10.68 -9.72
N LYS A 436 2.08 -10.98 -9.54
CA LYS A 436 0.97 -10.23 -10.17
C LYS A 436 0.94 -8.74 -9.80
N SER A 437 1.29 -8.41 -8.54
CA SER A 437 1.31 -7.02 -8.09
C SER A 437 2.49 -6.25 -8.67
N SER A 438 3.67 -6.88 -8.76
CA SER A 438 4.84 -6.29 -9.40
C SER A 438 4.65 -6.12 -10.92
N ASP A 439 4.01 -7.08 -11.57
CA ASP A 439 3.65 -6.99 -13.00
C ASP A 439 2.65 -5.84 -13.26
N LEU A 440 1.59 -5.75 -12.43
CA LEU A 440 0.65 -4.63 -12.53
C LEU A 440 1.33 -3.29 -12.30
N PHE A 441 2.25 -3.20 -11.34
CA PHE A 441 2.98 -1.95 -11.09
C PHE A 441 3.77 -1.48 -12.30
N MET A 442 4.44 -2.41 -13.01
CA MET A 442 5.12 -2.09 -14.28
C MET A 442 4.16 -1.56 -15.34
N LYS A 443 2.99 -2.18 -15.49
CA LYS A 443 1.96 -1.75 -16.43
C LYS A 443 1.42 -0.36 -16.09
N CYS A 444 1.17 -0.08 -14.80
CA CYS A 444 0.76 1.26 -14.35
C CYS A 444 1.83 2.31 -14.67
N ARG A 445 3.11 2.02 -14.40
CA ARG A 445 4.22 2.95 -14.74
C ARG A 445 4.32 3.19 -16.24
N TYR A 446 4.15 2.16 -17.06
CA TYR A 446 4.09 2.33 -18.52
C TYR A 446 2.93 3.22 -18.95
N LEU A 447 1.73 2.99 -18.38
CA LEU A 447 0.56 3.82 -18.70
C LEU A 447 0.77 5.27 -18.25
N ASP A 448 1.40 5.49 -17.09
CA ASP A 448 1.72 6.84 -16.62
C ASP A 448 2.63 7.59 -17.60
N GLU A 449 3.63 6.91 -18.15
CA GLU A 449 4.54 7.49 -19.17
C GLU A 449 3.80 7.91 -20.44
N ILE A 450 2.94 7.05 -20.99
CA ILE A 450 2.26 7.32 -22.26
C ILE A 450 1.03 8.22 -22.15
N THR A 451 0.42 8.32 -20.95
CA THR A 451 -0.83 9.07 -20.74
C THR A 451 -0.67 10.30 -19.84
N GLY A 452 0.51 10.54 -19.26
CA GLY A 452 0.72 11.62 -18.30
C GLY A 452 -0.07 11.40 -17.01
N ASN A 453 0.04 10.21 -16.40
CA ASN A 453 -0.62 9.81 -15.15
C ASN A 453 -2.18 9.78 -15.24
N ARG A 454 -2.73 9.35 -16.37
CA ARG A 454 -4.18 9.31 -16.62
C ARG A 454 -4.69 7.94 -17.08
N GLY A 455 -3.81 6.94 -17.12
CA GLY A 455 -4.09 5.64 -17.72
C GLY A 455 -4.70 4.60 -16.79
N THR A 456 -4.70 4.78 -15.46
CA THR A 456 -5.04 3.73 -14.51
C THR A 456 -6.23 4.11 -13.63
N ILE A 457 -7.28 3.28 -13.67
CA ILE A 457 -8.46 3.44 -12.85
C ILE A 457 -8.67 2.16 -12.00
N PHE A 458 -8.67 2.31 -10.70
CA PHE A 458 -8.93 1.25 -9.74
C PHE A 458 -10.32 1.39 -9.15
N ALA A 459 -10.97 0.25 -8.86
CA ALA A 459 -12.24 0.23 -8.15
C ALA A 459 -12.22 -0.84 -7.05
N THR A 460 -12.67 -0.49 -5.86
CA THR A 460 -12.85 -1.44 -4.74
C THR A 460 -13.77 -0.89 -3.67
N GLY A 461 -14.55 -1.77 -3.03
CA GLY A 461 -15.33 -1.42 -1.84
C GLY A 461 -14.52 -1.42 -0.54
N THR A 462 -13.28 -1.93 -0.56
CA THR A 462 -12.40 -2.12 0.60
C THR A 462 -10.96 -1.68 0.28
N PRO A 463 -10.71 -0.39 0.09
CA PRO A 463 -9.39 0.12 -0.31
C PRO A 463 -8.31 -0.16 0.73
N ILE A 464 -8.70 -0.14 2.01
CA ILE A 464 -7.84 -0.47 3.16
C ILE A 464 -8.60 -1.45 4.03
N SER A 465 -8.13 -2.69 4.12
CA SER A 465 -8.82 -3.77 4.83
C SER A 465 -8.06 -4.30 6.05
N ASN A 466 -6.75 -4.53 5.93
CA ASN A 466 -5.98 -5.23 6.95
C ASN A 466 -4.83 -4.39 7.52
N SER A 467 -4.32 -3.44 6.77
CA SER A 467 -3.13 -2.68 7.15
C SER A 467 -3.11 -1.30 6.49
N MET A 468 -2.61 -0.32 7.23
CA MET A 468 -2.30 1.01 6.72
C MET A 468 -1.33 1.00 5.52
N VAL A 469 -0.51 -0.04 5.41
CA VAL A 469 0.43 -0.25 4.28
C VAL A 469 -0.31 -0.37 2.95
N GLU A 470 -1.56 -0.82 2.96
CA GLU A 470 -2.38 -0.93 1.74
C GLU A 470 -2.61 0.46 1.10
N MET A 471 -2.73 1.51 1.91
CA MET A 471 -2.82 2.89 1.42
C MET A 471 -1.56 3.31 0.66
N TYR A 472 -0.38 3.02 1.22
CA TYR A 472 0.89 3.27 0.54
C TYR A 472 0.99 2.49 -0.77
N SER A 473 0.56 1.23 -0.79
CA SER A 473 0.55 0.42 -2.01
C SER A 473 -0.33 1.04 -3.10
N VAL A 474 -1.52 1.54 -2.75
CA VAL A 474 -2.40 2.25 -3.68
C VAL A 474 -1.75 3.52 -4.21
N GLN A 475 -1.14 4.32 -3.32
CA GLN A 475 -0.42 5.53 -3.73
C GLN A 475 0.75 5.21 -4.69
N ARG A 476 1.46 4.11 -4.49
CA ARG A 476 2.50 3.67 -5.43
C ARG A 476 1.97 3.37 -6.82
N TYR A 477 0.78 2.79 -6.92
CA TYR A 477 0.17 2.53 -8.22
C TYR A 477 -0.32 3.80 -8.93
N LEU A 478 -0.94 4.72 -8.18
CA LEU A 478 -1.73 5.80 -8.77
C LEU A 478 -1.08 7.19 -8.70
N GLN A 479 -0.13 7.40 -7.77
CA GLN A 479 0.53 8.71 -7.57
C GLN A 479 2.03 8.58 -7.24
N TYR A 480 2.71 7.67 -7.94
CA TYR A 480 4.13 7.40 -7.70
C TYR A 480 5.01 8.64 -7.85
N ASP A 481 4.74 9.48 -8.87
CA ASP A 481 5.51 10.70 -9.11
C ASP A 481 5.34 11.73 -7.99
N THR A 482 4.16 11.80 -7.37
CA THR A 482 3.91 12.62 -6.18
C THR A 482 4.70 12.09 -4.97
N LEU A 483 4.77 10.77 -4.79
CA LEU A 483 5.60 10.17 -3.73
C LEU A 483 7.08 10.50 -3.94
N VAL A 484 7.59 10.39 -5.17
CA VAL A 484 9.00 10.72 -5.50
C VAL A 484 9.29 12.19 -5.23
N ARG A 485 8.43 13.09 -5.68
CA ARG A 485 8.57 14.54 -5.51
C ARG A 485 8.64 14.95 -4.04
N ASN A 486 7.88 14.27 -3.19
CA ASN A 486 7.82 14.55 -1.75
C ASN A 486 8.85 13.72 -0.94
N GLY A 487 9.75 12.95 -1.58
CA GLY A 487 10.72 12.09 -0.89
C GLY A 487 10.10 10.89 -0.15
N LEU A 488 8.90 10.47 -0.56
CA LEU A 488 8.11 9.41 0.08
C LEU A 488 8.08 8.09 -0.72
N GLN A 489 8.93 7.95 -1.73
CA GLN A 489 8.98 6.76 -2.60
C GLN A 489 9.40 5.48 -1.86
N HIS A 490 10.13 5.61 -0.75
CA HIS A 490 10.48 4.50 0.13
C HIS A 490 9.44 4.35 1.24
N PHE A 491 9.06 3.12 1.52
CA PHE A 491 8.05 2.85 2.56
C PHE A 491 8.46 3.43 3.93
N ASP A 492 9.73 3.29 4.30
CA ASP A 492 10.20 3.78 5.61
C ASP A 492 10.12 5.32 5.70
N SER A 493 10.34 6.04 4.60
CA SER A 493 10.16 7.50 4.54
C SER A 493 8.69 7.89 4.71
N TRP A 494 7.79 7.22 3.99
CA TRP A 494 6.35 7.41 4.13
C TRP A 494 5.88 7.06 5.54
N ALA A 495 6.33 5.91 6.07
CA ALA A 495 5.97 5.43 7.39
C ALA A 495 6.48 6.34 8.51
N SER A 496 7.68 6.92 8.38
CA SER A 496 8.22 7.87 9.36
C SER A 496 7.44 9.17 9.43
N THR A 497 6.82 9.58 8.33
CA THR A 497 6.05 10.82 8.23
C THR A 497 4.59 10.63 8.68
N PHE A 498 3.96 9.53 8.32
CA PHE A 498 2.52 9.35 8.45
C PHE A 498 2.07 8.21 9.38
N GLY A 499 2.96 7.37 9.85
CA GLY A 499 2.55 6.22 10.61
C GLY A 499 3.40 5.90 11.84
N GLU A 500 2.88 5.12 12.76
CA GLU A 500 3.56 4.64 13.97
C GLU A 500 3.26 3.17 14.23
N THR A 501 4.27 2.51 14.79
CA THR A 501 4.12 1.15 15.31
C THR A 501 3.67 1.18 16.76
N ILE A 502 2.71 0.33 17.10
CA ILE A 502 2.24 0.12 18.46
C ILE A 502 2.49 -1.32 18.85
N THR A 503 3.10 -1.53 20.02
CA THR A 503 3.28 -2.85 20.61
C THR A 503 2.19 -3.08 21.66
N ALA A 504 1.37 -4.11 21.44
CA ALA A 504 0.32 -4.51 22.35
C ALA A 504 0.48 -5.99 22.76
N LEU A 505 0.00 -6.33 23.96
CA LEU A 505 -0.13 -7.71 24.38
C LEU A 505 -1.38 -8.32 23.74
N GLU A 506 -1.18 -9.28 22.87
CA GLU A 506 -2.25 -10.03 22.20
C GLU A 506 -2.28 -11.46 22.70
N LEU A 507 -3.50 -12.02 22.79
CA LEU A 507 -3.65 -13.45 23.06
C LEU A 507 -3.00 -14.22 21.90
N ALA A 508 -2.17 -15.18 22.25
CA ALA A 508 -1.54 -16.02 21.22
C ALA A 508 -2.61 -16.88 20.51
N PRO A 509 -2.40 -17.27 19.24
CA PRO A 509 -3.41 -18.00 18.46
C PRO A 509 -3.96 -19.27 19.10
N GLU A 510 -3.17 -19.90 19.95
CA GLU A 510 -3.55 -21.08 20.71
C GLU A 510 -4.39 -20.78 21.97
N GLY A 511 -4.61 -19.49 22.31
CA GLY A 511 -5.44 -19.08 23.43
C GLY A 511 -4.85 -19.29 24.84
N THR A 512 -3.62 -19.80 24.96
CA THR A 512 -3.03 -20.18 26.26
C THR A 512 -2.12 -19.11 26.86
N ASN A 513 -1.52 -18.25 26.03
CA ASN A 513 -0.52 -17.28 26.47
C ASN A 513 -0.71 -15.92 25.77
N TYR A 514 -0.18 -14.86 26.39
CA TYR A 514 -0.06 -13.54 25.78
C TYR A 514 1.31 -13.36 25.13
N ARG A 515 1.32 -12.68 23.99
CA ARG A 515 2.55 -12.29 23.29
C ARG A 515 2.55 -10.80 22.98
N ALA A 516 3.68 -10.15 23.12
CA ALA A 516 3.87 -8.80 22.60
C ALA A 516 3.94 -8.85 21.09
N LYS A 517 3.05 -8.10 20.41
CA LYS A 517 3.05 -7.96 18.97
C LYS A 517 3.06 -6.50 18.57
N THR A 518 4.06 -6.13 17.78
CA THR A 518 4.16 -4.80 17.18
C THR A 518 3.38 -4.78 15.89
N ARG A 519 2.53 -3.76 15.71
CA ARG A 519 1.77 -3.52 14.49
C ARG A 519 2.00 -2.09 14.03
N PHE A 520 1.98 -1.87 12.72
CA PHE A 520 1.88 -0.54 12.15
C PHE A 520 0.41 -0.12 12.19
N ALA A 521 0.01 0.72 13.15
CA ALA A 521 -1.39 0.83 13.54
C ALA A 521 -1.90 2.24 13.84
N LYS A 522 -1.04 3.27 13.82
CA LYS A 522 -1.46 4.64 14.12
C LYS A 522 -1.01 5.60 13.03
N PHE A 523 -1.92 6.49 12.61
CA PHE A 523 -1.60 7.57 11.68
C PHE A 523 -1.17 8.83 12.40
N TYR A 524 -0.18 9.51 11.83
CA TYR A 524 0.21 10.88 12.12
C TYR A 524 0.00 11.75 10.89
N ASN A 525 -0.17 13.06 11.09
CA ASN A 525 -0.36 14.01 9.98
C ASN A 525 -1.41 13.48 8.97
N LEU A 526 -2.48 12.90 9.53
CA LEU A 526 -3.53 12.24 8.74
C LEU A 526 -4.26 13.22 7.81
N PRO A 527 -4.54 14.49 8.18
CA PRO A 527 -5.17 15.43 7.26
C PRO A 527 -4.37 15.62 5.98
N GLU A 528 -3.05 15.82 6.06
CA GLU A 528 -2.17 16.03 4.91
C GLU A 528 -2.07 14.77 4.05
N LEU A 529 -1.95 13.61 4.70
CA LEU A 529 -1.99 12.32 4.00
C LEU A 529 -3.30 12.14 3.24
N MET A 530 -4.43 12.48 3.86
CA MET A 530 -5.75 12.36 3.24
C MET A 530 -5.94 13.38 2.10
N LEU A 531 -5.41 14.58 2.21
CA LEU A 531 -5.43 15.56 1.11
C LEU A 531 -4.67 15.03 -0.10
N MET A 532 -3.46 14.49 0.12
CA MET A 532 -2.67 13.86 -0.93
C MET A 532 -3.40 12.64 -1.53
N PHE A 533 -3.98 11.78 -0.70
CA PHE A 533 -4.68 10.58 -1.17
C PHE A 533 -5.95 10.92 -1.98
N ARG A 534 -6.70 11.95 -1.57
CA ARG A 534 -7.91 12.41 -2.26
C ARG A 534 -7.66 13.03 -3.64
N GLU A 535 -6.44 13.35 -4.00
CA GLU A 535 -6.12 13.75 -5.38
C GLU A 535 -6.43 12.63 -6.37
N VAL A 536 -6.27 11.36 -5.96
CA VAL A 536 -6.52 10.18 -6.79
C VAL A 536 -7.70 9.34 -6.32
N ALA A 537 -8.21 9.53 -5.10
CA ALA A 537 -9.27 8.72 -4.52
C ALA A 537 -10.60 9.46 -4.44
N ASP A 538 -11.58 9.00 -5.19
CA ASP A 538 -12.98 9.31 -4.98
C ASP A 538 -13.54 8.36 -3.91
N ILE A 539 -13.98 8.93 -2.79
CA ILE A 539 -14.40 8.14 -1.62
C ILE A 539 -15.88 8.34 -1.38
N GLN A 540 -16.66 7.25 -1.47
CA GLN A 540 -18.09 7.23 -1.22
C GLN A 540 -18.43 6.17 -0.17
N THR A 541 -18.72 6.64 1.05
CA THR A 541 -19.13 5.76 2.15
C THR A 541 -20.63 5.43 2.09
N ALA A 542 -21.07 4.44 2.86
CA ALA A 542 -22.49 4.07 2.90
C ALA A 542 -23.40 5.25 3.32
N ASP A 543 -22.93 6.05 4.27
CA ASP A 543 -23.67 7.21 4.79
C ASP A 543 -23.82 8.34 3.75
N MET A 544 -22.77 8.55 2.93
CA MET A 544 -22.79 9.54 1.84
C MET A 544 -23.76 9.13 0.73
N LEU A 545 -23.81 7.83 0.43
CA LEU A 545 -24.60 7.29 -0.68
C LEU A 545 -26.09 7.13 -0.35
N LYS A 546 -26.46 7.06 0.93
CA LYS A 546 -27.85 6.80 1.39
C LYS A 546 -28.49 5.63 0.63
N LEU A 547 -27.75 4.55 0.45
CA LEU A 547 -28.21 3.39 -0.30
C LEU A 547 -29.45 2.78 0.39
N PRO A 548 -30.43 2.32 -0.40
CA PRO A 548 -31.56 1.58 0.15
C PRO A 548 -31.10 0.19 0.60
N VAL A 549 -30.63 0.09 1.83
CA VAL A 549 -30.22 -1.17 2.45
C VAL A 549 -31.34 -1.70 3.33
N PRO A 550 -31.64 -3.02 3.28
CA PRO A 550 -32.64 -3.61 4.16
C PRO A 550 -32.20 -3.50 5.62
N LYS A 551 -33.20 -3.43 6.51
CA LYS A 551 -32.94 -3.53 7.95
C LYS A 551 -32.43 -4.93 8.27
N VAL A 552 -31.30 -5.00 8.97
CA VAL A 552 -30.64 -6.27 9.31
C VAL A 552 -30.90 -6.62 10.78
N ASN A 553 -31.31 -7.86 11.02
CA ASN A 553 -31.37 -8.46 12.35
C ASN A 553 -30.23 -9.47 12.47
N TYR A 554 -29.35 -9.28 13.45
CA TYR A 554 -28.20 -10.18 13.69
C TYR A 554 -28.57 -11.22 14.74
N HIS A 555 -28.49 -12.50 14.39
CA HIS A 555 -28.69 -13.62 15.29
C HIS A 555 -27.38 -14.42 15.40
N ASN A 556 -26.71 -14.34 16.54
CA ASN A 556 -25.48 -15.07 16.79
C ASN A 556 -25.82 -16.43 17.44
N ILE A 557 -25.71 -17.51 16.67
CA ILE A 557 -25.92 -18.87 17.15
C ILE A 557 -24.57 -19.45 17.57
N LYS A 558 -24.48 -19.90 18.83
CA LYS A 558 -23.29 -20.52 19.38
C LYS A 558 -23.53 -22.02 19.57
N THR A 559 -22.61 -22.83 19.04
CA THR A 559 -22.60 -24.27 19.25
C THR A 559 -21.58 -24.64 20.34
N LYS A 560 -21.82 -25.73 21.04
CA LYS A 560 -20.87 -26.27 22.00
C LYS A 560 -19.91 -27.23 21.28
N PRO A 561 -18.63 -27.27 21.68
CA PRO A 561 -17.70 -28.24 21.11
C PRO A 561 -18.01 -29.66 21.62
N SER A 562 -17.86 -30.66 20.76
CA SER A 562 -17.89 -32.06 21.17
C SER A 562 -16.65 -32.40 22.03
N GLU A 563 -16.71 -33.52 22.79
CA GLU A 563 -15.55 -34.01 23.56
C GLU A 563 -14.35 -34.28 22.64
N ILE A 564 -14.59 -34.84 21.46
CA ILE A 564 -13.58 -35.08 20.42
C ILE A 564 -12.93 -33.76 19.97
N GLN A 565 -13.73 -32.71 19.72
CA GLN A 565 -13.20 -31.39 19.36
C GLN A 565 -12.32 -30.81 20.45
N ILE A 566 -12.68 -30.94 21.71
CA ILE A 566 -11.88 -30.47 22.88
C ILE A 566 -10.52 -31.18 22.93
N GLU A 567 -10.49 -32.50 22.74
CA GLU A 567 -9.25 -33.28 22.71
C GLU A 567 -8.36 -32.88 21.52
N MET A 568 -8.96 -32.70 20.34
CA MET A 568 -8.24 -32.29 19.14
C MET A 568 -7.66 -30.88 19.27
N VAL A 569 -8.37 -29.93 19.89
CA VAL A 569 -7.86 -28.59 20.19
C VAL A 569 -6.65 -28.66 21.12
N ALA A 570 -6.68 -29.53 22.14
CA ALA A 570 -5.52 -29.77 23.01
C ALA A 570 -4.30 -30.31 22.22
N SER A 571 -4.55 -31.18 21.26
CA SER A 571 -3.51 -31.68 20.34
C SER A 571 -2.93 -30.56 19.47
N LEU A 572 -3.78 -29.67 18.90
CA LEU A 572 -3.32 -28.52 18.12
C LEU A 572 -2.47 -27.57 18.96
N ALA A 573 -2.83 -27.35 20.22
CA ALA A 573 -2.03 -26.53 21.14
C ALA A 573 -0.63 -27.13 21.37
N LYS A 574 -0.52 -28.45 21.60
CA LYS A 574 0.77 -29.14 21.70
C LYS A 574 1.61 -29.05 20.43
N ARG A 575 0.98 -29.15 19.25
CA ARG A 575 1.67 -28.94 17.96
C ARG A 575 2.22 -27.52 17.87
N ALA A 576 1.43 -26.51 18.21
CA ALA A 576 1.85 -25.11 18.19
C ALA A 576 3.05 -24.85 19.13
N GLU A 577 3.08 -25.47 20.32
CA GLU A 577 4.22 -25.39 21.24
C GLU A 577 5.50 -26.00 20.65
N LYS A 578 5.42 -27.20 20.06
CA LYS A 578 6.56 -27.85 19.39
C LYS A 578 7.11 -27.00 18.24
N ILE A 579 6.24 -26.39 17.43
CA ILE A 579 6.64 -25.51 16.33
C ILE A 579 7.36 -24.27 16.86
N ARG A 580 6.89 -23.67 17.95
CA ARG A 580 7.56 -22.52 18.59
C ARG A 580 8.91 -22.87 19.16
N ALA A 581 8.99 -24.03 19.82
CA ALA A 581 10.24 -24.54 20.35
C ALA A 581 11.23 -24.97 19.25
N ARG A 582 10.82 -24.89 17.97
CA ARG A 582 11.60 -25.33 16.79
C ARG A 582 12.00 -26.80 16.87
N LEU A 583 11.14 -27.62 17.45
CA LEU A 583 11.33 -29.07 17.55
C LEU A 583 10.82 -29.84 16.33
N VAL A 584 10.18 -29.15 15.39
CA VAL A 584 9.63 -29.72 14.17
C VAL A 584 10.05 -28.86 12.97
N GLU A 585 10.47 -29.49 11.88
CA GLU A 585 10.80 -28.80 10.63
C GLU A 585 9.57 -28.16 10.01
N PRO A 586 9.69 -26.91 9.47
CA PRO A 586 8.54 -26.17 8.89
C PRO A 586 7.85 -26.88 7.72
N GLN A 587 8.55 -27.82 7.06
CA GLN A 587 7.98 -28.62 5.98
C GLN A 587 7.07 -29.74 6.51
N VAL A 588 7.36 -30.27 7.70
CA VAL A 588 6.58 -31.33 8.35
C VAL A 588 5.33 -30.73 8.98
N ASP A 589 5.50 -29.73 9.86
CA ASP A 589 4.41 -29.01 10.49
C ASP A 589 4.74 -27.52 10.70
N ASN A 590 3.72 -26.67 10.63
CA ASN A 590 3.87 -25.22 10.77
C ASN A 590 2.57 -24.58 11.26
N MET A 591 2.67 -23.33 11.73
CA MET A 591 1.50 -22.60 12.27
C MET A 591 0.35 -22.44 11.28
N LEU A 592 0.65 -22.38 9.95
CA LEU A 592 -0.39 -22.29 8.94
C LEU A 592 -1.23 -23.59 8.87
N LYS A 593 -0.57 -24.75 8.91
CA LYS A 593 -1.26 -26.05 8.99
C LYS A 593 -2.11 -26.13 10.25
N VAL A 594 -1.53 -25.82 11.43
CA VAL A 594 -2.26 -25.82 12.70
C VAL A 594 -3.48 -24.92 12.67
N THR A 595 -3.36 -23.70 12.12
CA THR A 595 -4.47 -22.76 11.99
C THR A 595 -5.54 -23.27 11.04
N ASN A 596 -5.14 -23.87 9.90
CA ASN A 596 -6.08 -24.43 8.94
C ASN A 596 -6.83 -25.64 9.53
N ASP A 597 -6.13 -26.54 10.22
CA ASP A 597 -6.74 -27.68 10.91
C ASP A 597 -7.71 -27.18 12.00
N GLY A 598 -7.35 -26.15 12.74
CA GLY A 598 -8.24 -25.52 13.73
C GLY A 598 -9.52 -24.93 13.10
N ARG A 599 -9.41 -24.29 11.94
CA ARG A 599 -10.59 -23.78 11.21
C ARG A 599 -11.49 -24.90 10.73
N LYS A 600 -10.93 -25.99 10.19
CA LYS A 600 -11.66 -27.17 9.76
C LYS A 600 -12.37 -27.83 10.94
N LEU A 601 -11.64 -28.06 12.04
CA LEU A 601 -12.17 -28.66 13.25
C LEU A 601 -13.32 -27.84 13.85
N ALA A 602 -13.20 -26.51 13.83
CA ALA A 602 -14.23 -25.62 14.32
C ALA A 602 -15.50 -25.60 13.46
N LEU A 603 -15.42 -26.04 12.20
CA LEU A 603 -16.59 -26.19 11.33
C LEU A 603 -17.22 -27.56 11.52
N ASP A 604 -16.45 -28.62 11.30
CA ASP A 604 -16.87 -30.02 11.46
C ASP A 604 -15.65 -30.91 11.69
N GLN A 605 -15.69 -31.77 12.72
CA GLN A 605 -14.58 -32.68 13.06
C GLN A 605 -14.24 -33.67 11.94
N ARG A 606 -15.21 -34.06 11.12
CA ARG A 606 -15.03 -34.93 9.96
C ARG A 606 -14.18 -34.32 8.85
N MET A 607 -13.98 -33.00 8.85
CA MET A 607 -13.04 -32.33 7.92
C MET A 607 -11.58 -32.61 8.24
N ILE A 608 -11.29 -33.06 9.47
CA ILE A 608 -9.94 -33.49 9.89
C ILE A 608 -9.78 -34.99 9.62
N ASP A 609 -10.75 -35.79 10.07
CA ASP A 609 -10.76 -37.23 9.85
C ASP A 609 -12.19 -37.65 9.50
N PRO A 610 -12.44 -38.11 8.25
CA PRO A 610 -13.75 -38.53 7.79
C PRO A 610 -14.36 -39.74 8.54
N MET A 611 -13.53 -40.47 9.31
CA MET A 611 -13.98 -41.60 10.09
C MET A 611 -14.58 -41.22 11.45
N LEU A 612 -14.46 -39.94 11.85
CA LEU A 612 -15.08 -39.48 13.08
C LEU A 612 -16.60 -39.43 12.98
N PRO A 613 -17.32 -39.65 14.10
CA PRO A 613 -18.77 -39.61 14.12
C PRO A 613 -19.30 -38.23 13.77
N ASP A 614 -20.51 -38.18 13.27
CA ASP A 614 -21.26 -36.93 13.12
C ASP A 614 -21.60 -36.37 14.49
N ASP A 615 -21.43 -35.04 14.62
CA ASP A 615 -21.85 -34.29 15.80
C ASP A 615 -23.13 -33.51 15.45
N PRO A 616 -24.32 -33.91 15.98
CA PRO A 616 -25.57 -33.24 15.70
C PRO A 616 -25.59 -31.75 16.09
N GLU A 617 -24.79 -31.36 17.08
CA GLU A 617 -24.65 -29.96 17.52
C GLU A 617 -23.52 -29.22 16.78
N SER A 618 -22.91 -29.80 15.75
CA SER A 618 -21.89 -29.14 14.94
C SER A 618 -22.42 -27.85 14.30
N LYS A 619 -21.51 -26.94 13.95
CA LYS A 619 -21.89 -25.69 13.24
C LYS A 619 -22.59 -25.99 11.92
N VAL A 620 -22.18 -27.04 11.22
CA VAL A 620 -22.78 -27.41 9.93
C VAL A 620 -24.22 -27.87 10.14
N ASN A 621 -24.45 -28.82 11.07
CA ASN A 621 -25.78 -29.34 11.35
C ASN A 621 -26.71 -28.25 11.87
N THR A 622 -26.25 -27.46 12.85
CA THR A 622 -27.01 -26.30 13.35
C THR A 622 -27.34 -25.28 12.24
N CYS A 623 -26.43 -25.05 11.31
CA CYS A 623 -26.71 -24.18 10.13
C CYS A 623 -27.77 -24.79 9.24
N ILE A 624 -27.70 -26.11 8.95
CA ILE A 624 -28.68 -26.82 8.12
C ILE A 624 -30.08 -26.77 8.76
N ASP A 625 -30.18 -27.03 10.06
CA ASP A 625 -31.43 -26.96 10.81
C ASP A 625 -32.07 -25.58 10.74
N ASN A 626 -31.26 -24.51 10.87
CA ASN A 626 -31.75 -23.15 10.73
C ASN A 626 -32.19 -22.82 9.32
N VAL A 627 -31.44 -23.27 8.30
CA VAL A 627 -31.80 -23.10 6.89
C VAL A 627 -33.10 -23.80 6.58
N HIS A 628 -33.27 -25.05 7.06
CA HIS A 628 -34.48 -25.83 6.87
C HIS A 628 -35.69 -25.16 7.55
N ARG A 629 -35.56 -24.76 8.82
CA ARG A 629 -36.61 -24.06 9.55
C ARG A 629 -37.05 -22.79 8.82
N ILE A 630 -36.11 -21.94 8.40
CA ILE A 630 -36.40 -20.68 7.68
C ILE A 630 -37.06 -20.99 6.33
N TRP A 631 -36.64 -22.07 5.66
CA TRP A 631 -37.23 -22.48 4.40
C TRP A 631 -38.71 -22.91 4.59
N GLU A 632 -39.00 -23.67 5.65
CA GLU A 632 -40.39 -24.03 5.98
C GLU A 632 -41.24 -22.80 6.37
N GLU A 633 -40.73 -21.92 7.21
CA GLU A 633 -41.40 -20.68 7.66
C GLU A 633 -41.76 -19.76 6.49
N HIS A 634 -40.95 -19.77 5.42
CA HIS A 634 -41.09 -18.89 4.26
C HIS A 634 -41.47 -19.65 2.95
N ALA A 635 -42.04 -20.84 3.05
CA ALA A 635 -42.43 -21.64 1.91
C ALA A 635 -43.40 -20.90 0.96
N ASP A 636 -44.33 -20.16 1.55
CA ASP A 636 -45.36 -19.42 0.77
C ASP A 636 -44.75 -18.21 0.02
N THR A 637 -43.72 -17.57 0.56
CA THR A 637 -43.06 -16.41 -0.03
C THR A 637 -41.92 -16.77 -0.96
N LYS A 638 -41.48 -18.03 -0.98
CA LYS A 638 -40.32 -18.54 -1.74
C LYS A 638 -39.07 -17.71 -1.52
N ALA A 639 -38.81 -17.31 -0.26
CA ALA A 639 -37.68 -16.47 0.10
C ALA A 639 -36.36 -17.20 -0.19
N ALA A 640 -35.40 -16.48 -0.80
CA ALA A 640 -34.07 -17.02 -1.05
C ALA A 640 -33.19 -16.88 0.19
N GLN A 641 -32.35 -17.91 0.42
CA GLN A 641 -31.36 -17.92 1.47
C GLN A 641 -29.94 -17.95 0.87
N LEU A 642 -29.00 -17.25 1.47
CA LEU A 642 -27.60 -17.24 1.06
C LEU A 642 -26.74 -17.82 2.19
N ILE A 643 -25.93 -18.83 1.87
CA ILE A 643 -25.00 -19.46 2.80
C ILE A 643 -23.58 -19.11 2.36
N PHE A 644 -22.81 -18.51 3.24
CA PHE A 644 -21.40 -18.17 3.01
C PHE A 644 -20.51 -19.12 3.81
N CYS A 645 -19.63 -19.86 3.12
CA CYS A 645 -18.67 -20.77 3.73
C CYS A 645 -17.31 -20.64 3.04
N ASP A 646 -16.25 -20.37 3.82
CA ASP A 646 -14.88 -20.16 3.31
C ASP A 646 -14.11 -21.48 3.13
N LEU A 647 -14.64 -22.59 3.63
CA LEU A 647 -13.97 -23.88 3.64
C LEU A 647 -14.74 -24.90 2.83
N SER A 648 -13.98 -25.77 2.15
CA SER A 648 -14.58 -26.87 1.38
C SER A 648 -15.62 -26.44 0.36
N THR A 649 -15.32 -25.36 -0.35
CA THR A 649 -16.08 -25.02 -1.56
C THR A 649 -15.91 -26.13 -2.60
N PRO A 650 -16.99 -26.63 -3.22
CA PRO A 650 -16.92 -27.68 -4.21
C PRO A 650 -16.12 -27.33 -5.45
#